data_131adb57563e202fcee4e0b0361c4796
#
_entry.id   131adb57563e202fcee4e0b0361c4796
#
_cell.length_a   1.000
_cell.length_b   1.000
_cell.length_c   1.000
_cell.angle_alpha   90.00
_cell.angle_beta   90.00
_cell.angle_gamma   90.00
#
_symmetry.space_group_name_H-M   'P 1'
#
loop_
_entity.id
_entity.type
_entity.pdbx_description
1 polymer ?
#
loop_
_entity_poly.entity_id
_entity_poly.type
_entity_poly.pdbx_seq_one_letter_code
_entity_poly.pdbx_strand_id
1 'polypeptide(L)'
;MLGSGGNRPDESKDQSGMANFFDDNDDLKFYMDRGIDWEPLVRLTEYDYKAPEAFPNVEEAAGFYREIVELVGEFSANEVGPHAQDIDREHPTLNSGEVSFPPVLQGIMDKVNELQLHGMCLPRELGGMNCPYLLHLVVTELFARSDVSVAAHVGFHGGMALAGLVFSVFEGTTAFDAELVRIKSTRFQEMIAEIGAGQAWASMDITEPGAGSDMAALTTRAVQEGDGQWYVTGNKIFITSGHAKYHYVIARTEDLGGNDDFSGLKALSMFLVKAYEVDGQGRRVQHAWFDKLEDKLGHHGSATVAVRFEHSPAQLIGQRGDGFHLMLLLMNNARLGIGFESLGICEAAYRMAKAYAAERPSMGKMIDRHEMIADYLEEMRTDIQALRALAMEGAFHEEMSHKVRLMLLFTPPEKAEDRAPMERDMALHQKISRRLTPLVKYLGSEKAVEMSRRCMQIHGGYGYITEFGAEKLLRDAMVLPIYEGTSQIQSLMVMKDSLVGVLKAPAEFIRGMAASWWRGCFATDSAARRVARLQHRRYAVLRYLLRRLAVKKLAGGLGQFTKEWDPKRDFALAMLHAERLTRLSIDVAVCEVLLAQSQRFPERRDVLERHLERAEPRCRCLHEEIRRTGDRLLAAMEKQEASGQR
;
A
#
# COMPACT_ATOMS: atom_id res chain seq x y z
N MET A 1 36.24 13.68 -42.09
CA MET A 1 36.73 14.67 -41.11
C MET A 1 35.53 15.13 -40.28
N LEU A 2 35.33 14.55 -39.16
CA LEU A 2 34.27 14.94 -38.20
C LEU A 2 34.98 15.42 -36.95
N GLY A 3 34.90 16.72 -36.69
CA GLY A 3 35.51 17.38 -35.55
C GLY A 3 34.80 17.01 -34.25
N SER A 4 35.58 16.55 -33.32
CA SER A 4 35.21 16.36 -31.92
C SER A 4 35.09 17.72 -31.24
N GLY A 5 33.85 18.17 -31.03
CA GLY A 5 33.52 19.32 -30.17
C GLY A 5 32.69 18.83 -29.01
N GLY A 6 33.31 18.40 -27.94
CA GLY A 6 32.66 18.14 -26.67
C GLY A 6 32.26 19.47 -26.03
N ASN A 7 30.98 19.80 -26.04
CA ASN A 7 30.44 20.84 -25.19
C ASN A 7 30.25 20.26 -23.79
N ARG A 8 31.13 20.67 -22.86
CA ARG A 8 30.85 20.54 -21.42
C ARG A 8 29.63 21.41 -21.08
N PRO A 9 28.75 20.97 -20.20
CA PRO A 9 27.67 21.84 -19.71
C PRO A 9 28.29 23.09 -19.06
N ASP A 10 27.65 24.20 -19.31
CA ASP A 10 27.92 25.54 -18.81
C ASP A 10 27.86 25.56 -17.27
N GLU A 11 28.99 25.76 -16.61
CA GLU A 11 29.14 25.84 -15.14
C GLU A 11 28.67 27.18 -14.55
N SER A 12 27.76 27.90 -15.20
CA SER A 12 27.25 29.19 -14.73
C SER A 12 25.80 29.18 -14.26
N LYS A 13 25.46 28.32 -13.30
CA LYS A 13 24.28 28.46 -12.43
C LYS A 13 24.63 28.02 -11.00
N ASP A 14 25.55 28.72 -10.41
CA ASP A 14 25.82 28.61 -8.99
C ASP A 14 24.94 29.60 -8.22
N GLN A 15 23.75 29.12 -7.86
CA GLN A 15 22.87 29.48 -6.75
C GLN A 15 21.93 28.31 -6.52
N SER A 16 22.47 27.13 -6.31
CA SER A 16 21.69 25.97 -5.98
C SER A 16 21.79 25.71 -4.49
N GLY A 17 20.74 26.03 -3.76
CA GLY A 17 20.40 25.21 -2.61
C GLY A 17 20.42 23.73 -3.05
N MET A 18 20.79 22.78 -2.18
CA MET A 18 20.77 21.35 -2.49
C MET A 18 19.38 20.93 -3.00
N ALA A 19 19.32 20.00 -3.94
CA ALA A 19 18.04 19.52 -4.48
C ALA A 19 17.20 18.89 -3.36
N ASN A 20 15.90 19.17 -3.35
CA ASN A 20 14.98 18.63 -2.34
C ASN A 20 13.67 18.16 -3.00
N PHE A 21 13.36 16.88 -2.86
CA PHE A 21 12.19 16.27 -3.49
C PHE A 21 10.86 16.66 -2.85
N PHE A 22 10.88 17.21 -1.66
CA PHE A 22 9.72 17.83 -1.05
C PHE A 22 9.52 19.25 -1.57
N ASP A 23 10.57 20.06 -1.62
CA ASP A 23 10.48 21.48 -2.01
C ASP A 23 10.06 21.66 -3.47
N ASP A 24 10.42 20.76 -4.35
CA ASP A 24 10.02 20.79 -5.75
C ASP A 24 8.63 20.23 -6.02
N ASN A 25 7.89 19.79 -4.97
CA ASN A 25 6.58 19.11 -5.08
C ASN A 25 5.46 19.94 -4.43
N ASP A 26 4.90 20.90 -5.18
CA ASP A 26 3.82 21.77 -4.69
C ASP A 26 2.56 21.03 -4.25
N ASP A 27 2.27 19.88 -4.87
CA ASP A 27 1.11 19.06 -4.50
C ASP A 27 1.33 18.36 -3.14
N LEU A 28 2.55 17.89 -2.85
CA LEU A 28 2.89 17.32 -1.56
C LEU A 28 2.94 18.38 -0.46
N LYS A 29 3.53 19.56 -0.76
CA LYS A 29 3.49 20.73 0.15
C LYS A 29 2.07 21.13 0.52
N PHE A 30 1.15 21.13 -0.47
CA PHE A 30 -0.26 21.40 -0.18
C PHE A 30 -0.82 20.48 0.91
N TYR A 31 -0.51 19.16 0.86
CA TYR A 31 -1.01 18.24 1.88
C TYR A 31 -0.36 18.47 3.23
N MET A 32 0.95 18.63 3.30
CA MET A 32 1.66 18.86 4.55
C MET A 32 1.24 20.17 5.23
N ASP A 33 1.03 21.25 4.45
CA ASP A 33 0.71 22.56 4.97
C ASP A 33 -0.77 22.75 5.31
N ARG A 34 -1.70 22.15 4.54
CA ARG A 34 -3.13 22.49 4.62
C ARG A 34 -4.09 21.34 4.31
N GLY A 35 -3.65 20.34 3.53
CA GLY A 35 -4.53 19.29 3.01
C GLY A 35 -4.87 18.22 4.04
N ILE A 36 -3.96 17.96 4.98
CA ILE A 36 -4.15 17.04 6.11
C ILE A 36 -4.73 17.84 7.29
N ASP A 37 -5.74 17.26 7.94
CA ASP A 37 -6.27 17.79 9.19
C ASP A 37 -5.43 17.27 10.37
N TRP A 38 -4.36 18.02 10.69
CA TRP A 38 -3.41 17.60 11.71
C TRP A 38 -3.98 17.64 13.13
N GLU A 39 -4.92 18.56 13.43
CA GLU A 39 -5.41 18.73 14.81
C GLU A 39 -5.97 17.45 15.44
N PRO A 40 -6.96 16.74 14.85
CA PRO A 40 -7.47 15.52 15.45
C PRO A 40 -6.41 14.41 15.48
N LEU A 41 -5.52 14.34 14.49
CA LEU A 41 -4.49 13.32 14.40
C LEU A 41 -3.41 13.52 15.48
N VAL A 42 -2.93 14.73 15.67
CA VAL A 42 -1.93 15.06 16.70
C VAL A 42 -2.52 14.84 18.09
N ARG A 43 -3.75 15.30 18.35
CA ARG A 43 -4.42 15.08 19.62
C ARG A 43 -4.49 13.60 20.01
N LEU A 44 -4.85 12.74 19.07
CA LEU A 44 -4.89 11.29 19.32
C LEU A 44 -3.49 10.69 19.49
N THR A 45 -2.51 11.16 18.71
CA THR A 45 -1.12 10.68 18.78
C THR A 45 -0.46 11.05 20.11
N GLU A 46 -0.74 12.24 20.63
CA GLU A 46 -0.18 12.78 21.87
C GLU A 46 -1.11 12.60 23.09
N TYR A 47 -2.17 11.77 22.98
CA TYR A 47 -3.12 11.48 24.04
C TYR A 47 -3.70 12.78 24.67
N ASP A 48 -4.29 13.63 23.84
CA ASP A 48 -4.74 14.99 24.23
C ASP A 48 -3.62 15.83 24.88
N TYR A 49 -2.40 15.75 24.31
CA TYR A 49 -1.17 16.45 24.77
C TYR A 49 -0.73 16.06 26.21
N LYS A 50 -1.11 14.85 26.69
CA LYS A 50 -0.76 14.35 28.03
C LYS A 50 0.38 13.35 28.03
N ALA A 51 0.81 12.85 26.87
CA ALA A 51 1.93 11.91 26.78
C ALA A 51 3.23 12.59 27.27
N PRO A 52 4.18 11.83 27.84
CA PRO A 52 5.50 12.37 28.17
C PRO A 52 6.17 12.94 26.91
N GLU A 53 6.79 14.11 27.08
CA GLU A 53 7.47 14.80 25.97
C GLU A 53 6.55 15.09 24.77
N ALA A 54 5.22 15.16 25.00
CA ALA A 54 4.26 15.52 23.96
C ALA A 54 4.55 16.92 23.42
N PHE A 55 4.27 17.12 22.12
CA PHE A 55 4.23 18.47 21.59
C PHE A 55 3.16 19.30 22.30
N PRO A 56 3.40 20.58 22.59
CA PRO A 56 2.45 21.40 23.34
C PRO A 56 1.19 21.76 22.54
N ASN A 57 1.26 21.69 21.22
CA ASN A 57 0.18 22.06 20.29
C ASN A 57 0.38 21.41 18.91
N VAL A 58 -0.64 21.56 18.05
CA VAL A 58 -0.63 21.00 16.68
C VAL A 58 0.39 21.69 15.77
N GLU A 59 0.64 22.98 15.96
CA GLU A 59 1.56 23.76 15.13
C GLU A 59 2.99 23.27 15.28
N GLU A 60 3.43 23.00 16.50
CA GLU A 60 4.78 22.47 16.77
C GLU A 60 4.92 21.02 16.27
N ALA A 61 3.91 20.17 16.48
CA ALA A 61 3.92 18.81 15.95
C ALA A 61 3.97 18.79 14.41
N ALA A 62 3.11 19.57 13.75
CA ALA A 62 3.09 19.66 12.29
C ALA A 62 4.38 20.28 11.73
N GLY A 63 4.98 21.25 12.44
CA GLY A 63 6.30 21.81 12.13
C GLY A 63 7.38 20.73 12.12
N PHE A 64 7.45 19.92 13.19
CA PHE A 64 8.37 18.79 13.28
C PHE A 64 8.15 17.73 12.19
N TYR A 65 6.89 17.38 11.89
CA TYR A 65 6.59 16.45 10.82
C TYR A 65 7.04 16.98 9.45
N ARG A 66 6.90 18.29 9.23
CA ARG A 66 7.39 18.94 8.03
C ARG A 66 8.91 18.90 7.94
N GLU A 67 9.64 19.18 9.03
CA GLU A 67 11.11 19.09 9.07
C GLU A 67 11.61 17.68 8.70
N ILE A 68 10.95 16.62 9.16
CA ILE A 68 11.27 15.23 8.76
C ILE A 68 11.09 15.04 7.25
N VAL A 69 9.99 15.52 6.68
CA VAL A 69 9.72 15.37 5.24
C VAL A 69 10.72 16.18 4.41
N GLU A 70 11.11 17.38 4.85
CA GLU A 70 12.15 18.21 4.22
C GLU A 70 13.51 17.51 4.28
N LEU A 71 13.90 16.98 5.44
CA LEU A 71 15.14 16.21 5.63
C LEU A 71 15.21 14.99 4.71
N VAL A 72 14.12 14.20 4.67
CA VAL A 72 14.06 13.01 3.81
C VAL A 72 14.02 13.40 2.34
N GLY A 73 13.35 14.49 1.99
CA GLY A 73 13.33 15.04 0.62
C GLY A 73 14.73 15.41 0.11
N GLU A 74 15.52 16.05 0.96
CA GLU A 74 16.92 16.40 0.69
C GLU A 74 17.79 15.14 0.60
N PHE A 75 17.70 14.26 1.60
CA PHE A 75 18.43 12.99 1.63
C PHE A 75 18.15 12.12 0.41
N SER A 76 16.89 11.97 0.05
CA SER A 76 16.47 11.20 -1.12
C SER A 76 17.01 11.76 -2.42
N ALA A 77 17.03 13.10 -2.55
CA ALA A 77 17.51 13.76 -3.78
C ALA A 77 19.04 13.71 -3.94
N ASN A 78 19.80 13.82 -2.85
CA ASN A 78 21.24 14.02 -2.93
C ASN A 78 22.05 12.77 -2.56
N GLU A 79 21.51 11.87 -1.71
CA GLU A 79 22.23 10.68 -1.24
C GLU A 79 21.72 9.39 -1.90
N VAL A 80 20.46 9.30 -2.30
CA VAL A 80 19.89 8.10 -2.92
C VAL A 80 19.78 8.23 -4.43
N GLY A 81 19.18 9.32 -4.91
CA GLY A 81 18.87 9.52 -6.33
C GLY A 81 20.08 9.40 -7.27
N PRO A 82 21.25 9.99 -6.95
CA PRO A 82 22.46 9.87 -7.77
C PRO A 82 22.95 8.43 -7.93
N HIS A 83 22.64 7.55 -6.99
CA HIS A 83 23.07 6.16 -6.94
C HIS A 83 22.04 5.14 -7.44
N ALA A 84 20.87 5.58 -7.89
CA ALA A 84 19.78 4.68 -8.31
C ALA A 84 20.21 3.67 -9.40
N GLN A 85 21.09 4.07 -10.33
CA GLN A 85 21.60 3.17 -11.36
C GLN A 85 22.67 2.21 -10.84
N ASP A 86 23.46 2.62 -9.86
CA ASP A 86 24.46 1.76 -9.23
C ASP A 86 23.77 0.69 -8.39
N ILE A 87 22.74 1.07 -7.62
CA ILE A 87 21.86 0.15 -6.86
C ILE A 87 21.19 -0.88 -7.79
N ASP A 88 20.80 -0.48 -9.01
CA ASP A 88 20.20 -1.39 -9.99
C ASP A 88 21.21 -2.37 -10.60
N ARG A 89 22.48 -1.96 -10.77
CA ARG A 89 23.56 -2.78 -11.37
C ARG A 89 24.23 -3.70 -10.38
N GLU A 90 24.44 -3.23 -9.16
CA GLU A 90 25.12 -3.96 -8.09
C GLU A 90 24.08 -4.60 -7.18
N HIS A 91 23.97 -5.94 -7.23
CA HIS A 91 22.94 -6.69 -6.53
C HIS A 91 23.44 -7.17 -5.16
N PRO A 92 22.56 -7.29 -4.15
CA PRO A 92 22.87 -8.06 -2.95
C PRO A 92 23.34 -9.47 -3.31
N THR A 93 24.26 -10.00 -2.53
CA THR A 93 24.82 -11.34 -2.74
C THR A 93 24.54 -12.23 -1.54
N LEU A 94 24.35 -13.53 -1.80
CA LEU A 94 24.18 -14.56 -0.76
C LEU A 94 25.44 -15.44 -0.76
N ASN A 95 26.22 -15.38 0.30
CA ASN A 95 27.43 -16.16 0.47
C ASN A 95 27.43 -16.86 1.83
N SER A 96 27.60 -18.17 1.83
CA SER A 96 27.64 -19.00 3.05
C SER A 96 26.43 -18.80 3.99
N GLY A 97 25.25 -18.55 3.43
CA GLY A 97 24.02 -18.32 4.19
C GLY A 97 23.84 -16.90 4.73
N GLU A 98 24.68 -15.96 4.31
CA GLU A 98 24.58 -14.54 4.69
C GLU A 98 24.38 -13.65 3.46
N VAL A 99 23.49 -12.68 3.59
CA VAL A 99 23.24 -11.66 2.57
C VAL A 99 24.11 -10.44 2.85
N SER A 100 24.83 -9.99 1.83
CA SER A 100 25.64 -8.77 1.87
C SER A 100 25.11 -7.77 0.85
N PHE A 101 24.99 -6.51 1.24
CA PHE A 101 24.66 -5.41 0.35
C PHE A 101 25.88 -4.85 -0.35
N PRO A 102 25.73 -4.33 -1.59
CA PRO A 102 26.78 -3.52 -2.22
C PRO A 102 27.15 -2.32 -1.35
N PRO A 103 28.41 -1.86 -1.41
CA PRO A 103 28.90 -0.77 -0.55
C PRO A 103 28.06 0.51 -0.62
N VAL A 104 27.55 0.87 -1.82
CA VAL A 104 26.70 2.04 -2.03
C VAL A 104 25.38 1.90 -1.25
N LEU A 105 24.70 0.77 -1.41
CA LEU A 105 23.44 0.52 -0.72
C LEU A 105 23.64 0.41 0.80
N GLN A 106 24.71 -0.26 1.25
CA GLN A 106 25.04 -0.35 2.68
C GLN A 106 25.28 1.05 3.27
N GLY A 107 26.06 1.92 2.58
CA GLY A 107 26.31 3.28 3.04
C GLY A 107 25.03 4.14 3.13
N ILE A 108 24.08 3.94 2.22
CA ILE A 108 22.75 4.59 2.30
C ILE A 108 21.98 4.09 3.53
N MET A 109 21.97 2.78 3.77
CA MET A 109 21.27 2.20 4.93
C MET A 109 21.91 2.62 6.25
N ASP A 110 23.23 2.74 6.31
CA ASP A 110 23.94 3.24 7.50
C ASP A 110 23.51 4.69 7.83
N LYS A 111 23.39 5.55 6.83
CA LYS A 111 22.88 6.92 7.00
C LYS A 111 21.42 6.96 7.42
N VAL A 112 20.57 6.07 6.87
CA VAL A 112 19.16 5.93 7.31
C VAL A 112 19.08 5.53 8.80
N ASN A 113 20.01 4.67 9.26
CA ASN A 113 20.14 4.31 10.67
C ASN A 113 20.58 5.50 11.54
N GLU A 114 21.56 6.29 11.08
CA GLU A 114 22.02 7.51 11.76
C GLU A 114 20.86 8.53 11.92
N LEU A 115 19.98 8.63 10.93
CA LEU A 115 18.78 9.48 10.95
C LEU A 115 17.63 8.89 11.79
N GLN A 116 17.79 7.66 12.34
CA GLN A 116 16.79 6.95 13.16
C GLN A 116 15.43 6.76 12.50
N LEU A 117 15.35 6.73 11.18
CA LEU A 117 14.08 6.69 10.43
C LEU A 117 13.29 5.40 10.64
N HIS A 118 13.94 4.30 11.02
CA HIS A 118 13.25 3.03 11.34
C HIS A 118 12.39 3.12 12.60
N GLY A 119 12.76 3.99 13.54
CA GLY A 119 12.00 4.25 14.76
C GLY A 119 10.94 5.35 14.65
N MET A 120 10.77 5.96 13.48
CA MET A 120 9.96 7.17 13.31
C MET A 120 8.53 7.04 13.89
N CYS A 121 7.85 5.90 13.68
CA CYS A 121 6.49 5.67 14.15
C CYS A 121 6.39 4.95 15.51
N LEU A 122 7.51 4.57 16.11
CA LEU A 122 7.50 3.97 17.45
C LEU A 122 7.26 5.04 18.51
N PRO A 123 6.56 4.70 19.62
CA PRO A 123 6.47 5.57 20.78
C PRO A 123 7.85 5.98 21.32
N ARG A 124 7.95 7.17 21.91
CA ARG A 124 9.21 7.72 22.44
C ARG A 124 9.85 6.83 23.50
N GLU A 125 9.03 6.23 24.38
CA GLU A 125 9.49 5.29 25.42
C GLU A 125 10.04 3.97 24.88
N LEU A 126 9.81 3.69 23.60
CA LEU A 126 10.43 2.56 22.87
C LEU A 126 11.56 3.01 21.93
N GLY A 127 12.05 4.23 22.09
CA GLY A 127 13.16 4.78 21.33
C GLY A 127 12.76 5.38 19.97
N GLY A 128 11.47 5.67 19.76
CA GLY A 128 10.97 6.25 18.52
C GLY A 128 10.69 7.76 18.59
N MET A 129 10.17 8.31 17.49
CA MET A 129 9.81 9.71 17.35
C MET A 129 8.31 9.99 17.58
N ASN A 130 7.51 8.95 17.76
CA ASN A 130 6.05 9.01 17.90
C ASN A 130 5.33 9.71 16.74
N CYS A 131 5.86 9.63 15.51
CA CYS A 131 5.21 10.18 14.33
C CYS A 131 3.99 9.34 13.94
N PRO A 132 2.95 9.96 13.36
CA PRO A 132 1.85 9.21 12.77
C PRO A 132 2.32 8.37 11.57
N TYR A 133 1.72 7.21 11.37
CA TYR A 133 2.05 6.31 10.26
C TYR A 133 1.81 6.95 8.88
N LEU A 134 0.87 7.89 8.78
CA LEU A 134 0.67 8.70 7.58
C LEU A 134 1.96 9.41 7.14
N LEU A 135 2.77 9.92 8.09
CA LEU A 135 4.06 10.54 7.78
C LEU A 135 5.06 9.54 7.18
N HIS A 136 5.09 8.31 7.71
CA HIS A 136 5.89 7.22 7.16
C HIS A 136 5.53 6.89 5.70
N LEU A 137 4.24 6.94 5.36
CA LEU A 137 3.78 6.76 3.98
C LEU A 137 4.27 7.89 3.06
N VAL A 138 4.25 9.14 3.53
CA VAL A 138 4.80 10.29 2.78
C VAL A 138 6.31 10.12 2.56
N VAL A 139 7.04 9.71 3.58
CA VAL A 139 8.48 9.40 3.50
C VAL A 139 8.74 8.28 2.49
N THR A 140 7.90 7.26 2.44
CA THR A 140 7.99 6.19 1.44
C THR A 140 7.87 6.72 0.00
N GLU A 141 6.99 7.69 -0.26
CA GLU A 141 6.88 8.34 -1.59
C GLU A 141 8.21 9.02 -1.99
N LEU A 142 8.85 9.74 -1.07
CA LEU A 142 10.11 10.45 -1.34
C LEU A 142 11.26 9.48 -1.65
N PHE A 143 11.41 8.42 -0.86
CA PHE A 143 12.39 7.37 -1.15
C PHE A 143 12.11 6.66 -2.48
N ALA A 144 10.87 6.29 -2.75
CA ALA A 144 10.49 5.60 -3.98
C ALA A 144 10.67 6.45 -5.24
N ARG A 145 10.63 7.77 -5.11
CA ARG A 145 10.99 8.70 -6.19
C ARG A 145 12.48 8.64 -6.53
N SER A 146 13.34 8.34 -5.57
CA SER A 146 14.78 8.17 -5.78
C SER A 146 15.12 6.78 -6.28
N ASP A 147 14.81 5.78 -5.43
CA ASP A 147 14.98 4.35 -5.70
C ASP A 147 13.99 3.52 -4.89
N VAL A 148 13.24 2.71 -5.58
CA VAL A 148 12.18 1.90 -4.98
C VAL A 148 12.71 0.74 -4.13
N SER A 149 13.94 0.26 -4.38
CA SER A 149 14.55 -0.77 -3.54
C SER A 149 14.91 -0.23 -2.16
N VAL A 150 15.42 1.03 -2.11
CA VAL A 150 15.66 1.75 -0.85
C VAL A 150 14.34 2.01 -0.13
N ALA A 151 13.31 2.48 -0.86
CA ALA A 151 11.98 2.69 -0.29
C ALA A 151 11.40 1.41 0.33
N ALA A 152 11.55 0.27 -0.36
CA ALA A 152 11.09 -1.03 0.13
C ALA A 152 11.82 -1.43 1.42
N HIS A 153 13.13 -1.20 1.53
CA HIS A 153 13.88 -1.47 2.75
C HIS A 153 13.46 -0.56 3.90
N VAL A 154 13.49 0.76 3.71
CA VAL A 154 13.16 1.74 4.77
C VAL A 154 11.72 1.59 5.24
N GLY A 155 10.78 1.50 4.29
CA GLY A 155 9.34 1.35 4.58
C GLY A 155 9.02 0.04 5.30
N PHE A 156 9.67 -1.06 4.91
CA PHE A 156 9.41 -2.37 5.49
C PHE A 156 9.97 -2.50 6.91
N HIS A 157 11.18 -2.02 7.17
CA HIS A 157 11.81 -2.09 8.49
C HIS A 157 11.01 -1.38 9.59
N GLY A 158 10.75 -0.10 9.41
CA GLY A 158 9.94 0.67 10.36
C GLY A 158 8.54 0.06 10.56
N GLY A 159 7.94 -0.45 9.46
CA GLY A 159 6.68 -1.17 9.50
C GLY A 159 6.72 -2.45 10.33
N MET A 160 7.81 -3.21 10.29
CA MET A 160 7.95 -4.48 11.06
C MET A 160 8.18 -4.24 12.56
N ALA A 161 8.91 -3.19 12.94
CA ALA A 161 9.03 -2.80 14.34
C ALA A 161 7.66 -2.41 14.93
N LEU A 162 6.92 -1.57 14.20
CA LEU A 162 5.56 -1.16 14.59
C LEU A 162 4.61 -2.37 14.65
N ALA A 163 4.75 -3.35 13.74
CA ALA A 163 3.97 -4.58 13.74
C ALA A 163 4.14 -5.38 15.04
N GLY A 164 5.36 -5.51 15.55
CA GLY A 164 5.63 -6.16 16.83
C GLY A 164 4.87 -5.50 17.98
N LEU A 165 4.82 -4.18 18.01
CA LEU A 165 4.02 -3.44 19.00
C LEU A 165 2.51 -3.69 18.80
N VAL A 166 2.00 -3.59 17.58
CA VAL A 166 0.59 -3.83 17.25
C VAL A 166 0.16 -5.23 17.67
N PHE A 167 0.98 -6.25 17.44
CA PHE A 167 0.70 -7.62 17.87
C PHE A 167 0.68 -7.76 19.39
N SER A 168 1.64 -7.16 20.10
CA SER A 168 1.67 -7.15 21.56
C SER A 168 0.43 -6.46 22.16
N VAL A 169 -0.01 -5.36 21.55
CA VAL A 169 -1.25 -4.67 21.93
C VAL A 169 -2.47 -5.55 21.68
N PHE A 170 -2.54 -6.21 20.52
CA PHE A 170 -3.63 -7.12 20.16
C PHE A 170 -3.73 -8.30 21.13
N GLU A 171 -2.60 -8.88 21.53
CA GLU A 171 -2.53 -9.98 22.50
C GLU A 171 -2.90 -9.56 23.93
N GLY A 172 -2.92 -8.25 24.24
CA GLY A 172 -3.05 -7.73 25.59
C GLY A 172 -1.77 -7.91 26.44
N THR A 173 -0.61 -8.09 25.80
CA THR A 173 0.70 -8.25 26.46
C THR A 173 1.48 -6.93 26.59
N THR A 174 0.89 -5.81 26.17
CA THR A 174 1.42 -4.46 26.36
C THR A 174 0.87 -3.87 27.67
N ALA A 175 1.73 -3.59 28.63
CA ALA A 175 1.37 -2.89 29.85
C ALA A 175 1.47 -1.38 29.64
N PHE A 176 0.36 -0.67 29.91
CA PHE A 176 0.26 0.78 29.75
C PHE A 176 0.06 1.45 31.12
N ASP A 177 0.73 2.56 31.33
CA ASP A 177 0.56 3.42 32.50
C ASP A 177 -0.40 4.55 32.15
N ALA A 178 -1.63 4.46 32.63
CA ALA A 178 -2.66 5.45 32.33
C ALA A 178 -2.43 6.80 33.04
N GLU A 179 -1.67 6.84 34.15
CA GLU A 179 -1.34 8.09 34.84
C GLU A 179 -0.24 8.85 34.13
N LEU A 180 0.79 8.14 33.68
CA LEU A 180 1.93 8.70 32.95
C LEU A 180 1.73 8.67 31.43
N VAL A 181 0.62 8.10 30.97
CA VAL A 181 0.25 8.00 29.55
C VAL A 181 1.38 7.44 28.68
N ARG A 182 1.94 6.29 29.07
CA ARG A 182 3.07 5.64 28.40
C ARG A 182 3.02 4.13 28.46
N ILE A 183 3.67 3.46 27.52
CA ILE A 183 3.91 2.03 27.57
C ILE A 183 5.00 1.73 28.62
N LYS A 184 4.68 0.85 29.60
CA LYS A 184 5.66 0.36 30.58
C LYS A 184 6.51 -0.78 30.06
N SER A 185 5.87 -1.72 29.34
CA SER A 185 6.52 -2.88 28.78
C SER A 185 5.66 -3.50 27.67
N THR A 186 6.29 -4.21 26.76
CA THR A 186 5.62 -4.96 25.69
C THR A 186 6.38 -6.25 25.41
N ARG A 187 5.68 -7.31 24.97
CA ARG A 187 6.25 -8.65 24.78
C ARG A 187 7.49 -8.66 23.89
N PHE A 188 7.45 -7.90 22.80
CA PHE A 188 8.52 -7.89 21.79
C PHE A 188 9.46 -6.69 21.91
N GLN A 189 9.61 -6.13 23.10
CA GLN A 189 10.36 -4.89 23.34
C GLN A 189 11.82 -4.95 22.82
N GLU A 190 12.53 -6.05 23.07
CA GLU A 190 13.92 -6.24 22.59
C GLU A 190 13.98 -6.18 21.05
N MET A 191 13.12 -6.95 20.38
CA MET A 191 13.03 -6.96 18.93
C MET A 191 12.67 -5.58 18.35
N ILE A 192 11.69 -4.90 18.96
CA ILE A 192 11.26 -3.55 18.53
C ILE A 192 12.43 -2.58 18.65
N ALA A 193 13.19 -2.63 19.76
CA ALA A 193 14.35 -1.77 19.99
C ALA A 193 15.48 -2.06 18.98
N GLU A 194 15.81 -3.33 18.72
CA GLU A 194 16.84 -3.70 17.75
C GLU A 194 16.49 -3.27 16.32
N ILE A 195 15.22 -3.44 15.91
CA ILE A 195 14.77 -3.03 14.57
C ILE A 195 14.72 -1.49 14.48
N GLY A 196 14.16 -0.82 15.48
CA GLY A 196 14.06 0.64 15.52
C GLY A 196 15.42 1.34 15.49
N ALA A 197 16.43 0.71 16.10
CA ALA A 197 17.83 1.17 16.06
C ALA A 197 18.60 0.73 14.79
N GLY A 198 17.98 0.04 13.84
CA GLY A 198 18.62 -0.46 12.64
C GLY A 198 19.63 -1.60 12.85
N GLN A 199 19.62 -2.23 14.05
CA GLN A 199 20.55 -3.32 14.41
C GLN A 199 20.07 -4.70 13.93
N ALA A 200 18.79 -4.86 13.66
CA ALA A 200 18.19 -6.08 13.16
C ALA A 200 17.13 -5.80 12.11
N TRP A 201 16.93 -6.76 11.21
CA TRP A 201 15.88 -6.73 10.21
C TRP A 201 14.76 -7.68 10.61
N ALA A 202 13.53 -7.41 10.08
CA ALA A 202 12.43 -8.34 10.19
C ALA A 202 11.76 -8.54 8.84
N SER A 203 11.07 -9.69 8.70
CA SER A 203 10.35 -10.07 7.49
C SER A 203 8.97 -10.60 7.81
N MET A 204 8.08 -10.62 6.80
CA MET A 204 6.78 -11.28 6.86
C MET A 204 6.72 -12.42 5.85
N ASP A 205 6.69 -13.65 6.34
CA ASP A 205 6.88 -14.87 5.58
C ASP A 205 5.55 -15.57 5.33
N ILE A 206 4.93 -15.27 4.18
CA ILE A 206 3.61 -15.79 3.83
C ILE A 206 3.72 -16.77 2.65
N THR A 207 4.21 -16.27 1.51
CA THR A 207 4.13 -16.94 0.20
C THR A 207 4.96 -18.23 0.16
N GLU A 208 4.39 -19.27 -0.46
CA GLU A 208 5.04 -20.56 -0.70
C GLU A 208 5.04 -20.91 -2.20
N PRO A 209 5.88 -21.85 -2.67
CA PRO A 209 5.94 -22.23 -4.08
C PRO A 209 4.58 -22.64 -4.70
N GLY A 210 3.68 -23.20 -3.89
CA GLY A 210 2.35 -23.64 -4.31
C GLY A 210 1.20 -22.72 -3.87
N ALA A 211 1.46 -21.66 -3.10
CA ALA A 211 0.43 -20.85 -2.44
C ALA A 211 0.82 -19.37 -2.36
N GLY A 212 0.28 -18.58 -3.27
CA GLY A 212 0.39 -17.11 -3.26
C GLY A 212 -0.96 -16.49 -2.92
N SER A 213 -1.79 -16.20 -3.94
CA SER A 213 -3.14 -15.63 -3.73
C SER A 213 -4.10 -16.58 -3.01
N ASP A 214 -3.90 -17.89 -3.13
CA ASP A 214 -4.65 -18.91 -2.38
C ASP A 214 -3.90 -19.28 -1.08
N MET A 215 -4.13 -18.50 -0.06
CA MET A 215 -3.51 -18.73 1.26
C MET A 215 -4.05 -19.97 1.98
N ALA A 216 -5.23 -20.46 1.62
CA ALA A 216 -5.75 -21.71 2.18
C ALA A 216 -4.90 -22.94 1.77
N ALA A 217 -4.11 -22.81 0.70
CA ALA A 217 -3.20 -23.83 0.20
C ALA A 217 -1.80 -23.82 0.86
N LEU A 218 -1.53 -22.93 1.84
CA LEU A 218 -0.25 -22.90 2.57
C LEU A 218 0.03 -24.25 3.25
N THR A 219 1.27 -24.73 3.13
CA THR A 219 1.71 -26.05 3.61
C THR A 219 2.70 -26.00 4.77
N THR A 220 3.36 -24.86 5.01
CA THR A 220 4.22 -24.65 6.20
C THR A 220 3.44 -24.98 7.46
N ARG A 221 4.00 -25.82 8.32
CA ARG A 221 3.35 -26.30 9.54
C ARG A 221 4.05 -25.82 10.79
N ALA A 222 3.27 -25.62 11.85
CA ALA A 222 3.77 -25.41 13.20
C ALA A 222 3.20 -26.48 14.13
N VAL A 223 4.07 -27.12 14.92
CA VAL A 223 3.73 -28.18 15.86
C VAL A 223 4.20 -27.75 17.25
N GLN A 224 3.34 -27.95 18.25
CA GLN A 224 3.72 -27.77 19.65
C GLN A 224 4.17 -29.10 20.23
N GLU A 225 5.36 -29.15 20.81
CA GLU A 225 5.89 -30.36 21.45
C GLU A 225 5.53 -30.42 22.95
N GLY A 226 5.90 -31.53 23.60
CA GLY A 226 5.47 -31.83 24.95
C GLY A 226 5.99 -30.88 26.04
N ASP A 227 6.99 -30.05 25.74
CA ASP A 227 7.52 -28.98 26.59
C ASP A 227 6.75 -27.65 26.43
N GLY A 228 5.78 -27.60 25.50
CA GLY A 228 5.00 -26.41 25.16
C GLY A 228 5.65 -25.50 24.12
N GLN A 229 6.86 -25.83 23.65
CA GLN A 229 7.56 -25.07 22.60
C GLN A 229 6.97 -25.36 21.22
N TRP A 230 6.81 -24.32 20.41
CA TRP A 230 6.40 -24.43 19.01
C TRP A 230 7.59 -24.54 18.08
N TYR A 231 7.43 -25.35 17.05
CA TYR A 231 8.43 -25.53 15.99
C TYR A 231 7.78 -25.37 14.62
N VAL A 232 8.39 -24.54 13.77
CA VAL A 232 7.94 -24.28 12.39
C VAL A 232 8.79 -25.09 11.41
N THR A 233 8.13 -25.72 10.41
CA THR A 233 8.77 -26.42 9.30
C THR A 233 8.09 -26.10 7.99
N GLY A 234 8.85 -25.68 6.97
CA GLY A 234 8.34 -25.35 5.64
C GLY A 234 9.24 -24.41 4.87
N ASN A 235 8.80 -24.05 3.65
CA ASN A 235 9.56 -23.20 2.74
C ASN A 235 8.74 -21.97 2.35
N LYS A 236 9.36 -20.82 2.41
CA LYS A 236 8.78 -19.53 1.98
C LYS A 236 9.59 -18.96 0.83
N ILE A 237 8.92 -18.31 -0.12
CA ILE A 237 9.58 -17.69 -1.29
C ILE A 237 9.12 -16.24 -1.45
N PHE A 238 9.93 -15.48 -2.18
CA PHE A 238 9.67 -14.06 -2.46
C PHE A 238 9.61 -13.18 -1.22
N ILE A 239 10.37 -13.55 -0.17
CA ILE A 239 10.32 -12.84 1.11
C ILE A 239 11.21 -11.60 1.02
N THR A 240 10.57 -10.42 1.05
CA THR A 240 11.25 -9.13 1.15
C THR A 240 12.00 -9.07 2.48
N SER A 241 13.27 -8.67 2.42
CA SER A 241 14.17 -8.69 3.59
C SER A 241 14.25 -10.05 4.29
N GLY A 242 14.06 -11.15 3.54
CA GLY A 242 14.05 -12.52 4.09
C GLY A 242 15.38 -12.99 4.67
N HIS A 243 16.43 -12.18 4.61
CA HIS A 243 17.71 -12.36 5.32
C HIS A 243 17.65 -11.87 6.79
N ALA A 244 16.47 -11.48 7.24
CA ALA A 244 16.22 -10.87 8.53
C ALA A 244 16.59 -11.77 9.71
N LYS A 245 16.83 -11.16 10.89
CA LYS A 245 16.93 -11.87 12.17
C LYS A 245 15.56 -12.35 12.66
N TYR A 246 14.50 -11.59 12.41
CA TYR A 246 13.15 -11.84 12.89
C TYR A 246 12.19 -12.12 11.73
N HIS A 247 11.43 -13.22 11.82
CA HIS A 247 10.46 -13.63 10.82
C HIS A 247 9.07 -13.75 11.43
N TYR A 248 8.09 -13.02 10.90
CA TYR A 248 6.69 -13.25 11.15
C TYR A 248 6.15 -14.28 10.17
N VAL A 249 6.05 -15.53 10.62
CA VAL A 249 5.74 -16.68 9.76
C VAL A 249 4.29 -17.08 9.89
N ILE A 250 3.57 -17.17 8.77
CA ILE A 250 2.26 -17.81 8.72
C ILE A 250 2.46 -19.32 8.52
N ALA A 251 1.95 -20.08 9.47
CA ALA A 251 2.01 -21.55 9.43
C ALA A 251 0.68 -22.19 9.83
N ARG A 252 0.46 -23.40 9.36
CA ARG A 252 -0.72 -24.20 9.66
C ARG A 252 -0.57 -24.93 10.99
N THR A 253 -1.52 -24.74 11.88
CA THR A 253 -1.58 -25.42 13.19
C THR A 253 -2.67 -26.48 13.27
N GLU A 254 -3.65 -26.47 12.33
CA GLU A 254 -4.79 -27.39 12.32
C GLU A 254 -4.89 -28.09 10.95
N ASP A 255 -5.21 -29.38 10.98
CA ASP A 255 -5.65 -30.10 9.79
C ASP A 255 -7.19 -30.04 9.76
N LEU A 256 -7.74 -29.08 9.04
CA LEU A 256 -9.18 -29.03 8.81
C LEU A 256 -9.54 -29.93 7.63
N GLY A 257 -9.95 -31.16 7.93
CA GLY A 257 -10.46 -32.12 6.96
C GLY A 257 -11.85 -31.70 6.44
N GLY A 258 -11.92 -30.69 5.59
CA GLY A 258 -13.17 -30.22 5.01
C GLY A 258 -12.98 -29.64 3.60
N ASN A 259 -13.98 -29.83 2.73
CA ASN A 259 -14.00 -29.29 1.36
C ASN A 259 -14.33 -27.80 1.27
N ASP A 260 -14.27 -27.06 2.37
CA ASP A 260 -14.53 -25.63 2.39
C ASP A 260 -13.21 -24.85 2.28
N ASP A 261 -12.97 -24.24 1.13
CA ASP A 261 -11.78 -23.45 0.82
C ASP A 261 -11.54 -22.29 1.82
N PHE A 262 -12.58 -21.82 2.52
CA PHE A 262 -12.45 -20.79 3.56
C PHE A 262 -12.13 -21.37 4.95
N SER A 263 -12.42 -22.63 5.21
CA SER A 263 -12.08 -23.26 6.48
C SER A 263 -10.57 -23.41 6.64
N GLY A 264 -9.82 -23.54 5.54
CA GLY A 264 -8.36 -23.60 5.52
C GLY A 264 -7.67 -22.37 6.11
N LEU A 265 -8.27 -21.18 6.04
CA LEU A 265 -7.73 -19.95 6.60
C LEU A 265 -7.77 -19.90 8.14
N LYS A 266 -8.74 -20.57 8.77
CA LYS A 266 -8.86 -20.68 10.23
C LYS A 266 -7.82 -21.62 10.85
N ALA A 267 -7.14 -22.44 10.02
CA ALA A 267 -6.05 -23.28 10.44
C ALA A 267 -4.70 -22.56 10.47
N LEU A 268 -4.64 -21.32 10.03
CA LEU A 268 -3.43 -20.52 9.95
C LEU A 268 -3.21 -19.75 11.25
N SER A 269 -2.00 -19.85 11.78
CA SER A 269 -1.53 -19.09 12.94
C SER A 269 -0.28 -18.30 12.56
N MET A 270 0.05 -17.27 13.33
CA MET A 270 1.25 -16.47 13.13
C MET A 270 2.28 -16.77 14.20
N PHE A 271 3.53 -16.84 13.78
CA PHE A 271 4.65 -17.14 14.65
C PHE A 271 5.77 -16.13 14.46
N LEU A 272 6.46 -15.79 15.56
CA LEU A 272 7.76 -15.14 15.51
C LEU A 272 8.84 -16.22 15.55
N VAL A 273 9.69 -16.25 14.52
CA VAL A 273 10.88 -17.11 14.45
C VAL A 273 12.11 -16.21 14.41
N LYS A 274 13.11 -16.47 15.26
CA LYS A 274 14.45 -15.89 15.13
C LYS A 274 15.23 -16.74 14.14
N ALA A 275 15.79 -16.14 13.08
CA ALA A 275 16.61 -16.85 12.11
C ALA A 275 17.86 -17.44 12.75
N TYR A 276 18.36 -16.79 13.78
CA TYR A 276 19.51 -17.23 14.56
C TYR A 276 19.47 -16.65 15.97
N GLU A 277 20.19 -17.31 16.84
CA GLU A 277 20.54 -16.84 18.18
C GLU A 277 22.04 -16.90 18.40
N VAL A 278 22.54 -16.12 19.33
CA VAL A 278 23.96 -16.18 19.74
C VAL A 278 24.03 -16.91 21.07
N ASP A 279 24.75 -18.04 21.10
CA ASP A 279 24.90 -18.83 22.30
C ASP A 279 25.82 -18.16 23.36
N GLY A 280 25.88 -18.73 24.54
CA GLY A 280 26.73 -18.22 25.64
C GLY A 280 28.25 -18.21 25.35
N GLN A 281 28.67 -18.76 24.20
CA GLN A 281 30.05 -18.78 23.72
C GLN A 281 30.26 -17.81 22.54
N GLY A 282 29.24 -17.01 22.17
CA GLY A 282 29.27 -16.08 21.07
C GLY A 282 29.11 -16.72 19.68
N ARG A 283 28.70 -17.99 19.60
CA ARG A 283 28.47 -18.70 18.31
C ARG A 283 27.04 -18.52 17.86
N ARG A 284 26.89 -18.25 16.57
CA ARG A 284 25.58 -18.16 15.91
C ARG A 284 24.97 -19.57 15.75
N VAL A 285 23.80 -19.79 16.35
CA VAL A 285 22.97 -20.99 16.19
C VAL A 285 21.86 -20.65 15.19
N GLN A 286 21.85 -21.31 14.03
CA GLN A 286 20.94 -21.02 12.94
C GLN A 286 19.61 -21.76 13.13
N HIS A 287 18.50 -21.07 12.89
CA HIS A 287 17.14 -21.60 12.97
C HIS A 287 16.33 -21.37 11.68
N ALA A 288 16.75 -20.48 10.78
CA ALA A 288 16.21 -20.33 9.44
C ALA A 288 17.35 -20.26 8.41
N TRP A 289 17.15 -20.83 7.24
CA TRP A 289 18.15 -20.92 6.18
C TRP A 289 17.74 -20.09 4.98
N PHE A 290 18.68 -19.34 4.44
CA PHE A 290 18.49 -18.51 3.25
C PHE A 290 19.02 -19.28 2.05
N ASP A 291 18.10 -19.90 1.31
CA ASP A 291 18.49 -20.85 0.26
C ASP A 291 18.82 -20.14 -1.06
N LYS A 292 18.23 -18.99 -1.33
CA LYS A 292 18.40 -18.25 -2.58
C LYS A 292 17.98 -16.80 -2.45
N LEU A 293 18.73 -15.90 -3.12
CA LEU A 293 18.24 -14.59 -3.54
C LEU A 293 17.53 -14.71 -4.88
N GLU A 294 16.33 -14.15 -5.00
CA GLU A 294 15.57 -14.19 -6.24
C GLU A 294 16.17 -13.25 -7.28
N ASP A 295 16.41 -13.77 -8.48
CA ASP A 295 16.77 -12.99 -9.65
C ASP A 295 15.49 -12.34 -10.21
N LYS A 296 15.41 -11.01 -10.17
CA LYS A 296 14.19 -10.25 -10.42
C LYS A 296 14.33 -9.35 -11.66
N LEU A 297 13.19 -8.98 -12.23
CA LEU A 297 13.12 -8.01 -13.33
C LEU A 297 13.57 -6.59 -12.92
N GLY A 298 13.23 -6.19 -11.71
CA GLY A 298 13.53 -4.90 -11.09
C GLY A 298 13.65 -5.02 -9.58
N HIS A 299 13.68 -3.89 -8.85
CA HIS A 299 13.95 -3.87 -7.41
C HIS A 299 15.26 -4.60 -7.05
N HIS A 300 16.29 -4.43 -7.85
CA HIS A 300 17.51 -5.20 -7.75
C HIS A 300 18.24 -4.96 -6.42
N GLY A 301 18.20 -3.75 -5.89
CA GLY A 301 18.77 -3.43 -4.57
C GLY A 301 18.02 -4.08 -3.39
N SER A 302 16.80 -4.58 -3.59
CA SER A 302 16.02 -5.22 -2.53
C SER A 302 16.34 -6.71 -2.42
N ALA A 303 16.82 -7.16 -1.24
CA ALA A 303 17.04 -8.57 -0.95
C ALA A 303 15.71 -9.31 -0.80
N THR A 304 15.35 -10.10 -1.81
CA THR A 304 14.18 -10.97 -1.82
C THR A 304 14.64 -12.41 -1.75
N VAL A 305 14.28 -13.13 -0.69
CA VAL A 305 14.91 -14.38 -0.28
C VAL A 305 13.92 -15.54 -0.30
N ALA A 306 14.39 -16.73 -0.70
CA ALA A 306 13.75 -17.98 -0.38
C ALA A 306 14.24 -18.45 1.00
N VAL A 307 13.32 -18.62 1.94
CA VAL A 307 13.61 -18.96 3.34
C VAL A 307 13.08 -20.34 3.67
N ARG A 308 13.90 -21.14 4.33
CA ARG A 308 13.57 -22.49 4.78
C ARG A 308 13.62 -22.59 6.29
N PHE A 309 12.58 -23.17 6.86
CA PHE A 309 12.45 -23.47 8.28
C PHE A 309 12.49 -24.99 8.45
N GLU A 310 13.37 -25.49 9.34
CA GLU A 310 13.53 -26.92 9.64
C GLU A 310 13.45 -27.11 11.15
N HIS A 311 12.26 -27.45 11.66
CA HIS A 311 12.04 -27.57 13.10
C HIS A 311 12.54 -26.33 13.87
N SER A 312 12.21 -25.16 13.35
CA SER A 312 12.69 -23.87 13.84
C SER A 312 11.92 -23.47 15.10
N PRO A 313 12.58 -23.18 16.24
CA PRO A 313 11.91 -22.70 17.43
C PRO A 313 11.11 -21.43 17.14
N ALA A 314 9.87 -21.39 17.60
CA ALA A 314 8.92 -20.34 17.27
C ALA A 314 8.09 -19.92 18.48
N GLN A 315 7.64 -18.66 18.47
CA GLN A 315 6.72 -18.11 19.46
C GLN A 315 5.39 -17.82 18.79
N LEU A 316 4.30 -18.41 19.26
CA LEU A 316 2.95 -18.12 18.78
C LEU A 316 2.60 -16.66 19.08
N ILE A 317 2.08 -15.94 18.08
CA ILE A 317 1.54 -14.58 18.18
C ILE A 317 0.01 -14.67 18.15
N GLY A 318 -0.66 -14.04 19.12
CA GLY A 318 -2.10 -14.16 19.31
C GLY A 318 -2.51 -15.57 19.76
N GLN A 319 -3.62 -16.04 19.25
CA GLN A 319 -4.14 -17.39 19.50
C GLN A 319 -4.03 -18.26 18.25
N ARG A 320 -4.14 -19.58 18.44
CA ARG A 320 -4.24 -20.51 17.31
C ARG A 320 -5.43 -20.13 16.43
N GLY A 321 -5.18 -20.05 15.12
CA GLY A 321 -6.18 -19.65 14.14
C GLY A 321 -6.27 -18.14 13.86
N ASP A 322 -5.55 -17.29 14.59
CA ASP A 322 -5.55 -15.83 14.40
C ASP A 322 -4.65 -15.38 13.23
N GLY A 323 -3.85 -16.27 12.64
CA GLY A 323 -2.81 -15.90 11.68
C GLY A 323 -3.33 -15.10 10.50
N PHE A 324 -4.47 -15.46 9.93
CA PHE A 324 -5.06 -14.71 8.83
C PHE A 324 -5.53 -13.30 9.25
N HIS A 325 -6.07 -13.17 10.47
CA HIS A 325 -6.51 -11.89 10.99
C HIS A 325 -5.32 -10.95 11.26
N LEU A 326 -4.29 -11.46 11.94
CA LEU A 326 -3.06 -10.71 12.24
C LEU A 326 -2.34 -10.25 10.97
N MET A 327 -2.27 -11.15 9.97
CA MET A 327 -1.74 -10.80 8.65
C MET A 327 -2.53 -9.66 8.00
N LEU A 328 -3.87 -9.65 8.07
CA LEU A 328 -4.68 -8.60 7.48
C LEU A 328 -4.45 -7.24 8.15
N LEU A 329 -4.12 -7.19 9.45
CA LEU A 329 -3.75 -5.95 10.14
C LEU A 329 -2.50 -5.31 9.50
N LEU A 330 -1.51 -6.12 9.12
CA LEU A 330 -0.31 -5.64 8.44
C LEU A 330 -0.58 -5.29 6.98
N MET A 331 -1.28 -6.17 6.26
CA MET A 331 -1.48 -6.02 4.81
C MET A 331 -2.30 -4.79 4.42
N ASN A 332 -3.19 -4.28 5.26
CA ASN A 332 -3.91 -3.05 4.95
C ASN A 332 -2.94 -1.85 4.91
N ASN A 333 -2.05 -1.76 5.89
CA ASN A 333 -1.01 -0.75 5.92
C ASN A 333 -0.02 -0.91 4.75
N ALA A 334 0.43 -2.14 4.47
CA ALA A 334 1.30 -2.42 3.34
C ALA A 334 0.67 -2.01 1.99
N ARG A 335 -0.63 -2.25 1.78
CA ARG A 335 -1.35 -1.84 0.56
C ARG A 335 -1.39 -0.33 0.37
N LEU A 336 -1.55 0.44 1.44
CA LEU A 336 -1.41 1.89 1.40
C LEU A 336 0.03 2.27 1.08
N GLY A 337 1.02 1.62 1.72
CA GLY A 337 2.44 1.78 1.42
C GLY A 337 2.76 1.62 -0.06
N ILE A 338 2.21 0.56 -0.71
CA ILE A 338 2.35 0.38 -2.17
C ILE A 338 1.74 1.54 -2.96
N GLY A 339 0.67 2.16 -2.48
CA GLY A 339 0.10 3.36 -3.10
C GLY A 339 1.08 4.54 -3.11
N PHE A 340 1.77 4.78 -2.00
CA PHE A 340 2.78 5.85 -1.88
C PHE A 340 4.09 5.50 -2.59
N GLU A 341 4.53 4.26 -2.54
CA GLU A 341 5.64 3.75 -3.35
C GLU A 341 5.37 3.94 -4.85
N SER A 342 4.16 3.63 -5.29
CA SER A 342 3.71 3.88 -6.67
C SER A 342 3.72 5.38 -7.03
N LEU A 343 3.33 6.26 -6.09
CA LEU A 343 3.40 7.72 -6.27
C LEU A 343 4.84 8.17 -6.52
N GLY A 344 5.80 7.66 -5.77
CA GLY A 344 7.22 7.97 -5.97
C GLY A 344 7.70 7.60 -7.38
N ILE A 345 7.38 6.40 -7.85
CA ILE A 345 7.71 5.97 -9.23
C ILE A 345 7.00 6.85 -10.28
N CYS A 346 5.72 7.20 -10.07
CA CYS A 346 4.98 8.08 -10.96
C CYS A 346 5.61 9.48 -11.05
N GLU A 347 6.02 10.05 -9.90
CA GLU A 347 6.73 11.34 -9.83
C GLU A 347 8.07 11.28 -10.56
N ALA A 348 8.87 10.23 -10.34
CA ALA A 348 10.13 10.03 -11.05
C ALA A 348 9.92 9.96 -12.56
N ALA A 349 8.97 9.13 -13.01
CA ALA A 349 8.65 8.98 -14.43
C ALA A 349 8.12 10.28 -15.08
N TYR A 350 7.25 10.99 -14.39
CA TYR A 350 6.72 12.27 -14.89
C TYR A 350 7.81 13.33 -15.01
N ARG A 351 8.63 13.51 -13.97
CA ARG A 351 9.67 14.55 -13.95
C ARG A 351 10.76 14.27 -14.96
N MET A 352 11.20 13.02 -15.06
CA MET A 352 12.17 12.59 -16.07
C MET A 352 11.62 12.82 -17.50
N ALA A 353 10.37 12.43 -17.77
CA ALA A 353 9.73 12.66 -19.05
C ALA A 353 9.58 14.14 -19.39
N LYS A 354 9.17 14.96 -18.39
CA LYS A 354 9.00 16.40 -18.54
C LYS A 354 10.31 17.12 -18.82
N ALA A 355 11.38 16.81 -18.07
CA ALA A 355 12.69 17.39 -18.27
C ALA A 355 13.23 17.08 -19.67
N TYR A 356 13.22 15.81 -20.07
CA TYR A 356 13.66 15.40 -21.40
C TYR A 356 12.84 16.07 -22.51
N ALA A 357 11.50 16.14 -22.35
CA ALA A 357 10.63 16.72 -23.36
C ALA A 357 10.84 18.24 -23.55
N ALA A 358 11.24 18.94 -22.50
CA ALA A 358 11.55 20.39 -22.54
C ALA A 358 12.85 20.71 -23.28
N GLU A 359 13.79 19.76 -23.36
CA GLU A 359 15.10 19.94 -23.94
C GLU A 359 15.25 19.30 -25.34
N ARG A 360 14.42 18.33 -25.67
CA ARG A 360 14.51 17.57 -26.93
C ARG A 360 13.81 18.28 -28.09
N PRO A 361 14.54 18.81 -29.10
CA PRO A 361 13.92 19.36 -30.30
C PRO A 361 13.49 18.25 -31.28
N SER A 362 12.34 18.43 -31.90
CA SER A 362 11.87 17.60 -33.04
C SER A 362 10.90 18.40 -33.89
N MET A 363 10.99 18.25 -35.22
CA MET A 363 10.07 18.89 -36.17
C MET A 363 9.86 20.39 -35.92
N GLY A 364 10.96 21.12 -35.60
CA GLY A 364 10.97 22.58 -35.47
C GLY A 364 10.53 23.13 -34.12
N LYS A 365 10.18 22.31 -33.12
CA LYS A 365 9.84 22.73 -31.75
C LYS A 365 10.32 21.71 -30.73
N MET A 366 10.35 22.06 -29.44
CA MET A 366 10.59 21.09 -28.35
C MET A 366 9.44 20.08 -28.28
N ILE A 367 9.73 18.84 -27.90
CA ILE A 367 8.71 17.79 -27.99
C ILE A 367 7.58 17.97 -26.97
N ASP A 368 7.79 18.66 -25.86
CA ASP A 368 6.74 19.06 -24.89
C ASP A 368 5.65 19.97 -25.50
N ARG A 369 5.95 20.61 -26.64
CA ARG A 369 5.03 21.47 -27.40
C ARG A 369 4.29 20.74 -28.52
N HIS A 370 4.52 19.44 -28.69
CA HIS A 370 3.70 18.60 -29.56
C HIS A 370 2.46 18.15 -28.80
N GLU A 371 1.32 18.25 -29.41
CA GLU A 371 -0.01 18.10 -28.81
C GLU A 371 -0.16 16.75 -28.07
N MET A 372 0.30 15.64 -28.65
CA MET A 372 0.23 14.31 -28.02
C MET A 372 1.16 14.19 -26.81
N ILE A 373 2.35 14.79 -26.86
CA ILE A 373 3.28 14.75 -25.72
C ILE A 373 2.78 15.66 -24.60
N ALA A 374 2.28 16.86 -24.96
CA ALA A 374 1.65 17.78 -23.99
C ALA A 374 0.46 17.09 -23.28
N ASP A 375 -0.39 16.37 -24.03
CA ASP A 375 -1.51 15.61 -23.47
C ASP A 375 -1.03 14.48 -22.53
N TYR A 376 0.02 13.75 -22.90
CA TYR A 376 0.60 12.73 -22.01
C TYR A 376 1.12 13.32 -20.69
N LEU A 377 1.86 14.43 -20.75
CA LEU A 377 2.39 15.09 -19.56
C LEU A 377 1.26 15.63 -18.68
N GLU A 378 0.21 16.21 -19.28
CA GLU A 378 -0.96 16.68 -18.54
C GLU A 378 -1.75 15.53 -17.88
N GLU A 379 -1.90 14.41 -18.57
CA GLU A 379 -2.54 13.21 -18.00
C GLU A 379 -1.71 12.64 -16.84
N MET A 380 -0.38 12.48 -17.00
CA MET A 380 0.51 12.00 -15.95
C MET A 380 0.41 12.89 -14.70
N ARG A 381 0.49 14.21 -14.86
CA ARG A 381 0.36 15.18 -13.76
C ARG A 381 -1.01 15.05 -13.07
N THR A 382 -2.08 14.97 -13.84
CA THR A 382 -3.45 14.86 -13.31
C THR A 382 -3.64 13.57 -12.53
N ASP A 383 -3.14 12.46 -13.05
CA ASP A 383 -3.25 11.15 -12.41
C ASP A 383 -2.41 11.05 -11.12
N ILE A 384 -1.24 11.68 -11.05
CA ILE A 384 -0.44 11.79 -9.82
C ILE A 384 -1.23 12.53 -8.74
N GLN A 385 -1.78 13.70 -9.08
CA GLN A 385 -2.57 14.50 -8.13
C GLN A 385 -3.85 13.77 -7.68
N ALA A 386 -4.48 13.03 -8.58
CA ALA A 386 -5.65 12.19 -8.29
C ALA A 386 -5.31 11.00 -7.37
N LEU A 387 -4.21 10.31 -7.66
CA LEU A 387 -3.73 9.19 -6.85
C LEU A 387 -3.34 9.68 -5.45
N ARG A 388 -2.57 10.79 -5.35
CA ARG A 388 -2.18 11.35 -4.05
C ARG A 388 -3.39 11.79 -3.24
N ALA A 389 -4.40 12.40 -3.85
CA ALA A 389 -5.63 12.74 -3.15
C ALA A 389 -6.31 11.51 -2.54
N LEU A 390 -6.43 10.43 -3.31
CA LEU A 390 -7.04 9.20 -2.84
C LEU A 390 -6.19 8.48 -1.78
N ALA A 391 -4.87 8.47 -1.93
CA ALA A 391 -3.92 7.85 -1.02
C ALA A 391 -3.88 8.57 0.34
N MET A 392 -3.81 9.89 0.34
CA MET A 392 -3.85 10.71 1.56
C MET A 392 -5.16 10.54 2.33
N GLU A 393 -6.30 10.53 1.64
CA GLU A 393 -7.61 10.28 2.26
C GLU A 393 -7.67 8.88 2.87
N GLY A 394 -7.20 7.85 2.15
CA GLY A 394 -7.16 6.47 2.65
C GLY A 394 -6.26 6.34 3.87
N ALA A 395 -5.07 6.93 3.83
CA ALA A 395 -4.08 6.90 4.90
C ALA A 395 -4.56 7.65 6.16
N PHE A 396 -5.14 8.83 5.99
CA PHE A 396 -5.71 9.59 7.10
C PHE A 396 -6.80 8.80 7.84
N HIS A 397 -7.73 8.19 7.13
CA HIS A 397 -8.80 7.42 7.75
C HIS A 397 -8.31 6.11 8.40
N GLU A 398 -7.29 5.46 7.84
CA GLU A 398 -6.66 4.29 8.48
C GLU A 398 -6.00 4.70 9.80
N GLU A 399 -5.18 5.75 9.78
CA GLU A 399 -4.51 6.28 10.97
C GLU A 399 -5.50 6.69 12.05
N MET A 400 -6.52 7.47 11.72
CA MET A 400 -7.56 7.89 12.66
C MET A 400 -8.26 6.69 13.32
N SER A 401 -8.60 5.68 12.54
CA SER A 401 -9.21 4.44 13.08
C SER A 401 -8.31 3.76 14.10
N HIS A 402 -7.00 3.67 13.81
CA HIS A 402 -6.02 3.06 14.71
C HIS A 402 -5.80 3.89 15.98
N LYS A 403 -5.62 5.20 15.86
CA LYS A 403 -5.39 6.08 17.01
C LYS A 403 -6.61 6.15 17.94
N VAL A 404 -7.83 6.23 17.40
CA VAL A 404 -9.05 6.17 18.23
C VAL A 404 -9.15 4.82 18.96
N ARG A 405 -8.77 3.72 18.30
CA ARG A 405 -8.73 2.40 18.96
C ARG A 405 -7.75 2.36 20.12
N LEU A 406 -6.54 2.91 19.96
CA LEU A 406 -5.54 2.99 21.02
C LEU A 406 -6.03 3.85 22.20
N MET A 407 -6.68 5.00 21.94
CA MET A 407 -7.31 5.81 22.96
C MET A 407 -8.38 5.05 23.74
N LEU A 408 -9.27 4.34 23.03
CA LEU A 408 -10.32 3.52 23.68
C LEU A 408 -9.75 2.36 24.49
N LEU A 409 -8.57 1.86 24.13
CA LEU A 409 -7.92 0.75 24.82
C LEU A 409 -7.15 1.21 26.06
N PHE A 410 -6.34 2.27 25.93
CA PHE A 410 -5.37 2.67 26.93
C PHE A 410 -5.85 3.81 27.85
N THR A 411 -6.66 4.72 27.31
CA THR A 411 -7.19 5.88 28.03
C THR A 411 -8.70 6.04 27.76
N PRO A 412 -9.52 4.99 28.01
CA PRO A 412 -10.93 5.04 27.71
C PRO A 412 -11.63 6.15 28.51
N PRO A 413 -12.61 6.86 27.93
CA PRO A 413 -13.44 7.80 28.68
C PRO A 413 -14.14 7.10 29.85
N GLU A 414 -14.20 7.78 31.01
CA GLU A 414 -14.86 7.25 32.20
C GLU A 414 -16.36 7.03 31.99
N LYS A 415 -17.00 7.92 31.22
CA LYS A 415 -18.44 7.87 30.98
C LYS A 415 -18.75 7.14 29.66
N ALA A 416 -19.70 6.23 29.72
CA ALA A 416 -20.18 5.50 28.53
C ALA A 416 -20.76 6.43 27.43
N GLU A 417 -21.33 7.58 27.81
CA GLU A 417 -21.85 8.59 26.88
C GLU A 417 -20.76 9.23 26.03
N ASP A 418 -19.53 9.36 26.55
CA ASP A 418 -18.38 9.89 25.82
C ASP A 418 -17.67 8.81 24.98
N ARG A 419 -17.78 7.54 25.40
CA ARG A 419 -17.19 6.39 24.70
C ARG A 419 -17.93 6.07 23.39
N ALA A 420 -19.25 6.08 23.39
CA ALA A 420 -20.06 5.72 22.24
C ALA A 420 -19.85 6.61 20.99
N PRO A 421 -19.64 7.93 21.09
CA PRO A 421 -19.19 8.76 19.95
C PRO A 421 -17.85 8.31 19.36
N MET A 422 -16.84 8.03 20.18
CA MET A 422 -15.52 7.58 19.73
C MET A 422 -15.60 6.22 19.00
N GLU A 423 -16.39 5.28 19.52
CA GLU A 423 -16.60 3.98 18.86
C GLU A 423 -17.29 4.15 17.48
N ARG A 424 -18.25 5.09 17.34
CA ARG A 424 -18.87 5.40 16.04
C ARG A 424 -17.90 6.05 15.09
N ASP A 425 -17.06 6.97 15.57
CA ASP A 425 -16.04 7.65 14.79
C ASP A 425 -15.00 6.66 14.28
N MET A 426 -14.47 5.80 15.15
CA MET A 426 -13.59 4.69 14.78
C MET A 426 -14.19 3.81 13.67
N ALA A 427 -15.46 3.39 13.83
CA ALA A 427 -16.14 2.56 12.87
C ALA A 427 -16.35 3.27 11.51
N LEU A 428 -16.59 4.58 11.52
CA LEU A 428 -16.70 5.41 10.30
C LEU A 428 -15.36 5.46 9.56
N HIS A 429 -14.29 5.80 10.26
CA HIS A 429 -12.93 5.85 9.69
C HIS A 429 -12.52 4.48 9.12
N GLN A 430 -12.73 3.40 9.86
CA GLN A 430 -12.47 2.04 9.40
C GLN A 430 -13.26 1.68 8.13
N LYS A 431 -14.54 2.06 8.05
CA LYS A 431 -15.39 1.82 6.87
C LYS A 431 -14.85 2.55 5.63
N ILE A 432 -14.39 3.80 5.81
CA ILE A 432 -13.84 4.61 4.70
C ILE A 432 -12.50 4.04 4.25
N SER A 433 -11.56 3.80 5.16
CA SER A 433 -10.26 3.22 4.84
C SER A 433 -10.42 1.87 4.13
N ARG A 434 -11.23 0.95 4.64
CA ARG A 434 -11.51 -0.34 4.00
C ARG A 434 -12.01 -0.20 2.56
N ARG A 435 -12.80 0.84 2.26
CA ARG A 435 -13.26 1.13 0.90
C ARG A 435 -12.13 1.65 0.00
N LEU A 436 -11.26 2.51 0.53
CA LEU A 436 -10.27 3.24 -0.27
C LEU A 436 -8.98 2.43 -0.48
N THR A 437 -8.50 1.72 0.52
CA THR A 437 -7.22 0.98 0.47
C THR A 437 -7.04 0.11 -0.79
N PRO A 438 -7.98 -0.78 -1.17
CA PRO A 438 -7.82 -1.57 -2.39
C PRO A 438 -7.87 -0.73 -3.67
N LEU A 439 -8.56 0.43 -3.66
CA LEU A 439 -8.59 1.35 -4.79
C LEU A 439 -7.25 2.07 -4.95
N VAL A 440 -6.64 2.52 -3.85
CA VAL A 440 -5.32 3.14 -3.82
C VAL A 440 -4.28 2.19 -4.38
N LYS A 441 -4.22 0.96 -3.84
CA LYS A 441 -3.26 -0.06 -4.29
C LYS A 441 -3.41 -0.38 -5.78
N TYR A 442 -4.64 -0.59 -6.25
CA TYR A 442 -4.90 -0.86 -7.66
C TYR A 442 -4.48 0.32 -8.54
N LEU A 443 -4.98 1.53 -8.24
CA LEU A 443 -4.70 2.72 -9.04
C LEU A 443 -3.21 3.02 -9.10
N GLY A 444 -2.53 3.05 -7.94
CA GLY A 444 -1.10 3.33 -7.85
C GLY A 444 -0.28 2.35 -8.68
N SER A 445 -0.47 1.06 -8.46
CA SER A 445 0.27 0.01 -9.15
C SER A 445 0.12 0.06 -10.68
N GLU A 446 -1.11 0.18 -11.18
CA GLU A 446 -1.38 0.24 -12.62
C GLU A 446 -0.85 1.54 -13.26
N LYS A 447 -0.95 2.68 -12.54
CA LYS A 447 -0.45 3.97 -13.02
C LYS A 447 1.08 4.05 -13.00
N ALA A 448 1.75 3.43 -12.05
CA ALA A 448 3.21 3.37 -12.04
C ALA A 448 3.74 2.66 -13.30
N VAL A 449 3.16 1.53 -13.68
CA VAL A 449 3.51 0.81 -14.92
C VAL A 449 3.19 1.65 -16.15
N GLU A 450 2.00 2.25 -16.22
CA GLU A 450 1.57 3.07 -17.36
C GLU A 450 2.49 4.28 -17.55
N MET A 451 2.80 5.01 -16.47
CA MET A 451 3.62 6.22 -16.53
C MET A 451 5.09 5.93 -16.83
N SER A 452 5.65 4.85 -16.26
CA SER A 452 7.02 4.43 -16.55
C SER A 452 7.17 4.05 -18.05
N ARG A 453 6.19 3.32 -18.60
CA ARG A 453 6.14 3.03 -20.04
C ARG A 453 6.02 4.30 -20.90
N ARG A 454 5.22 5.29 -20.45
CA ARG A 454 5.09 6.58 -21.15
C ARG A 454 6.37 7.39 -21.08
N CYS A 455 7.07 7.38 -19.95
CA CYS A 455 8.37 7.99 -19.80
C CYS A 455 9.35 7.43 -20.84
N MET A 456 9.48 6.10 -20.93
CA MET A 456 10.29 5.46 -21.98
C MET A 456 9.87 5.90 -23.40
N GLN A 457 8.55 5.94 -23.67
CA GLN A 457 8.03 6.32 -24.99
C GLN A 457 8.38 7.77 -25.35
N ILE A 458 8.33 8.69 -24.40
CA ILE A 458 8.69 10.10 -24.61
C ILE A 458 10.18 10.25 -24.90
N HIS A 459 11.05 9.46 -24.25
CA HIS A 459 12.48 9.42 -24.52
C HIS A 459 12.83 8.77 -25.89
N GLY A 460 11.90 8.01 -26.49
CA GLY A 460 12.15 7.28 -27.72
C GLY A 460 13.23 6.23 -27.56
N GLY A 461 14.18 6.12 -28.49
CA GLY A 461 15.29 5.15 -28.42
C GLY A 461 16.16 5.30 -27.17
N TYR A 462 16.33 6.51 -26.67
CA TYR A 462 17.08 6.77 -25.44
C TYR A 462 16.39 6.22 -24.18
N GLY A 463 15.06 6.12 -24.18
CA GLY A 463 14.33 5.51 -23.06
C GLY A 463 14.50 3.99 -22.98
N TYR A 464 15.00 3.34 -24.01
CA TYR A 464 15.19 1.89 -24.07
C TYR A 464 16.60 1.44 -23.67
N ILE A 465 17.55 2.36 -23.58
CA ILE A 465 18.92 2.07 -23.14
C ILE A 465 19.11 2.42 -21.68
N THR A 466 19.92 1.65 -20.96
CA THR A 466 20.11 1.74 -19.52
C THR A 466 20.74 3.05 -19.06
N GLU A 467 21.46 3.76 -19.96
CA GLU A 467 22.15 5.02 -19.67
C GLU A 467 21.23 6.12 -19.12
N PHE A 468 19.95 6.15 -19.56
CA PHE A 468 18.98 7.18 -19.17
C PHE A 468 18.12 6.79 -17.97
N GLY A 469 18.10 5.52 -17.55
CA GLY A 469 17.35 5.04 -16.39
C GLY A 469 15.83 4.98 -16.56
N ALA A 470 15.28 5.41 -17.70
CA ALA A 470 13.83 5.39 -17.93
C ALA A 470 13.27 3.94 -17.99
N GLU A 471 14.05 3.00 -18.52
CA GLU A 471 13.72 1.57 -18.57
C GLU A 471 13.71 0.93 -17.17
N LYS A 472 14.59 1.37 -16.25
CA LYS A 472 14.64 0.93 -14.86
C LYS A 472 13.31 1.18 -14.16
N LEU A 473 12.73 2.38 -14.33
CA LEU A 473 11.44 2.71 -13.73
C LEU A 473 10.33 1.74 -14.16
N LEU A 474 10.35 1.30 -15.42
CA LEU A 474 9.38 0.31 -15.88
C LEU A 474 9.63 -1.07 -15.28
N ARG A 475 10.89 -1.53 -15.21
CA ARG A 475 11.23 -2.82 -14.58
C ARG A 475 10.83 -2.83 -13.11
N ASP A 476 11.08 -1.77 -12.40
CA ASP A 476 10.71 -1.61 -10.99
C ASP A 476 9.19 -1.56 -10.80
N ALA A 477 8.46 -0.84 -11.65
CA ALA A 477 7.01 -0.73 -11.56
C ALA A 477 6.26 -2.06 -11.78
N MET A 478 6.85 -3.01 -12.52
CA MET A 478 6.16 -4.23 -12.94
C MET A 478 5.80 -5.18 -11.80
N VAL A 479 6.43 -5.10 -10.64
CA VAL A 479 6.06 -5.92 -9.47
C VAL A 479 4.88 -5.35 -8.69
N LEU A 480 4.65 -4.03 -8.77
CA LEU A 480 3.59 -3.35 -8.00
C LEU A 480 2.20 -3.94 -8.21
N PRO A 481 1.75 -4.30 -9.43
CA PRO A 481 0.46 -4.97 -9.64
C PRO A 481 0.40 -6.40 -9.09
N ILE A 482 1.53 -7.00 -8.68
CA ILE A 482 1.65 -8.43 -8.33
C ILE A 482 1.67 -8.63 -6.82
N TYR A 483 2.59 -7.99 -6.09
CA TYR A 483 2.80 -8.25 -4.67
C TYR A 483 1.76 -7.55 -3.77
N GLU A 484 1.72 -7.90 -2.48
CA GLU A 484 0.75 -7.40 -1.49
C GLU A 484 -0.73 -7.59 -1.91
N GLY A 485 -0.98 -8.68 -2.66
CA GLY A 485 -2.26 -8.97 -3.31
C GLY A 485 -2.38 -8.31 -4.67
N THR A 486 -2.49 -9.14 -5.70
CA THR A 486 -2.53 -8.69 -7.11
C THR A 486 -3.65 -7.68 -7.38
N SER A 487 -3.53 -6.92 -8.48
CA SER A 487 -4.60 -6.01 -8.95
C SER A 487 -5.95 -6.72 -9.05
N GLN A 488 -5.95 -8.01 -9.45
CA GLN A 488 -7.15 -8.84 -9.55
C GLN A 488 -7.73 -9.16 -8.15
N ILE A 489 -6.88 -9.45 -7.16
CA ILE A 489 -7.32 -9.68 -5.77
C ILE A 489 -7.92 -8.39 -5.18
N GLN A 490 -7.30 -7.22 -5.41
CA GLN A 490 -7.89 -5.94 -5.01
C GLN A 490 -9.27 -5.74 -5.64
N SER A 491 -9.40 -6.07 -6.92
CA SER A 491 -10.67 -5.95 -7.66
C SER A 491 -11.76 -6.88 -7.14
N LEU A 492 -11.40 -8.11 -6.78
CA LEU A 492 -12.33 -9.05 -6.14
C LEU A 492 -12.78 -8.56 -4.76
N MET A 493 -11.88 -7.94 -3.97
CA MET A 493 -12.24 -7.31 -2.69
C MET A 493 -13.23 -6.15 -2.88
N VAL A 494 -12.96 -5.23 -3.81
CA VAL A 494 -13.86 -4.11 -4.15
C VAL A 494 -15.22 -4.62 -4.59
N MET A 495 -15.27 -5.62 -5.45
CA MET A 495 -16.50 -6.23 -5.93
C MET A 495 -17.28 -6.86 -4.78
N LYS A 496 -16.62 -7.72 -3.98
CA LYS A 496 -17.23 -8.40 -2.82
C LYS A 496 -17.81 -7.38 -1.82
N ASP A 497 -17.01 -6.40 -1.40
CA ASP A 497 -17.44 -5.40 -0.41
C ASP A 497 -18.56 -4.51 -0.95
N SER A 498 -18.55 -4.18 -2.25
CA SER A 498 -19.62 -3.42 -2.89
C SER A 498 -20.95 -4.19 -2.91
N LEU A 499 -20.93 -5.47 -3.29
CA LEU A 499 -22.15 -6.29 -3.35
C LEU A 499 -22.69 -6.62 -1.95
N VAL A 500 -21.80 -7.02 -1.04
CA VAL A 500 -22.17 -7.29 0.37
C VAL A 500 -22.72 -6.04 1.04
N GLY A 501 -22.14 -4.87 0.77
CA GLY A 501 -22.63 -3.59 1.28
C GLY A 501 -24.08 -3.31 0.86
N VAL A 502 -24.44 -3.59 -0.40
CA VAL A 502 -25.82 -3.44 -0.87
C VAL A 502 -26.76 -4.43 -0.18
N LEU A 503 -26.33 -5.68 -0.02
CA LEU A 503 -27.16 -6.71 0.63
C LEU A 503 -27.39 -6.43 2.12
N LYS A 504 -26.37 -5.89 2.82
CA LYS A 504 -26.48 -5.55 4.25
C LYS A 504 -27.29 -4.28 4.52
N ALA A 505 -27.27 -3.31 3.60
CA ALA A 505 -27.93 -2.02 3.78
C ALA A 505 -28.69 -1.57 2.51
N PRO A 506 -29.72 -2.32 2.05
CA PRO A 506 -30.43 -2.02 0.80
C PRO A 506 -31.13 -0.67 0.82
N ALA A 507 -31.61 -0.21 1.97
CA ALA A 507 -32.24 1.10 2.12
C ALA A 507 -31.22 2.24 1.92
N GLU A 508 -29.98 2.10 2.40
CA GLU A 508 -28.91 3.07 2.16
C GLU A 508 -28.54 3.12 0.67
N PHE A 509 -28.47 1.96 0.03
CA PHE A 509 -28.21 1.87 -1.41
C PHE A 509 -29.26 2.61 -2.23
N ILE A 510 -30.55 2.39 -1.95
CA ILE A 510 -31.65 3.07 -2.64
C ILE A 510 -31.62 4.57 -2.40
N ARG A 511 -31.41 5.00 -1.15
CA ARG A 511 -31.26 6.42 -0.80
C ARG A 511 -30.07 7.07 -1.50
N GLY A 512 -28.92 6.41 -1.52
CA GLY A 512 -27.72 6.88 -2.19
C GLY A 512 -27.91 7.02 -3.71
N MET A 513 -28.57 6.04 -4.33
CA MET A 513 -28.94 6.08 -5.75
C MET A 513 -29.88 7.24 -6.08
N ALA A 514 -30.92 7.45 -5.29
CA ALA A 514 -31.87 8.54 -5.45
C ALA A 514 -31.20 9.91 -5.22
N ALA A 515 -30.39 10.05 -4.17
CA ALA A 515 -29.65 11.26 -3.84
C ALA A 515 -28.64 11.63 -4.94
N SER A 516 -27.94 10.63 -5.50
CA SER A 516 -27.00 10.86 -6.61
C SER A 516 -27.73 11.31 -7.89
N TRP A 517 -28.88 10.72 -8.18
CA TRP A 517 -29.72 11.15 -9.30
C TRP A 517 -30.20 12.59 -9.12
N TRP A 518 -30.76 12.91 -7.93
CA TRP A 518 -31.23 14.25 -7.61
C TRP A 518 -30.13 15.31 -7.73
N ARG A 519 -28.97 15.06 -7.08
CA ARG A 519 -27.81 15.98 -7.17
C ARG A 519 -27.29 16.09 -8.59
N GLY A 520 -27.28 15.00 -9.36
CA GLY A 520 -26.89 15.00 -10.76
C GLY A 520 -27.77 15.84 -11.69
N CYS A 521 -29.03 16.11 -11.27
CA CYS A 521 -29.99 16.96 -11.99
C CYS A 521 -29.97 18.42 -11.46
N PHE A 522 -29.94 18.62 -10.14
CA PHE A 522 -30.34 19.87 -9.51
C PHE A 522 -29.28 20.57 -8.65
N ALA A 523 -28.08 19.95 -8.40
CA ALA A 523 -27.04 20.65 -7.66
C ALA A 523 -26.63 21.95 -8.40
N THR A 524 -26.41 23.03 -7.67
CA THR A 524 -26.05 24.35 -8.24
C THR A 524 -24.64 24.33 -8.80
N ASP A 525 -23.69 23.70 -8.12
CA ASP A 525 -22.32 23.54 -8.60
C ASP A 525 -22.24 22.53 -9.75
N SER A 526 -21.64 22.95 -10.87
CA SER A 526 -21.49 22.14 -12.09
C SER A 526 -20.66 20.89 -11.86
N ALA A 527 -19.54 20.96 -11.11
CA ALA A 527 -18.72 19.78 -10.81
C ALA A 527 -19.43 18.84 -9.86
N ALA A 528 -20.14 19.33 -8.85
CA ALA A 528 -20.95 18.49 -7.99
C ALA A 528 -22.04 17.73 -8.77
N ARG A 529 -22.66 18.35 -9.79
CA ARG A 529 -23.57 17.63 -10.71
C ARG A 529 -22.87 16.53 -11.49
N ARG A 530 -21.68 16.81 -12.03
CA ARG A 530 -20.90 15.85 -12.82
C ARG A 530 -20.48 14.65 -11.94
N VAL A 531 -19.93 14.91 -10.75
CA VAL A 531 -19.56 13.87 -9.78
C VAL A 531 -20.79 13.03 -9.38
N ALA A 532 -21.91 13.64 -9.09
CA ALA A 532 -23.16 12.94 -8.76
C ALA A 532 -23.65 12.01 -9.89
N ARG A 533 -23.46 12.40 -11.16
CA ARG A 533 -23.76 11.55 -12.32
C ARG A 533 -22.85 10.33 -12.39
N LEU A 534 -21.54 10.47 -12.04
CA LEU A 534 -20.62 9.35 -11.95
C LEU A 534 -21.01 8.40 -10.80
N GLN A 535 -21.37 8.94 -9.62
CA GLN A 535 -21.91 8.16 -8.51
C GLN A 535 -23.16 7.37 -8.93
N HIS A 536 -24.11 8.03 -9.59
CA HIS A 536 -25.34 7.39 -10.08
C HIS A 536 -25.02 6.26 -11.08
N ARG A 537 -24.02 6.45 -11.95
CA ARG A 537 -23.57 5.42 -12.90
C ARG A 537 -23.02 4.19 -12.18
N ARG A 538 -22.23 4.38 -11.12
CA ARG A 538 -21.76 3.28 -10.26
C ARG A 538 -22.91 2.53 -9.63
N TYR A 539 -23.91 3.23 -9.07
CA TYR A 539 -25.11 2.60 -8.53
C TYR A 539 -25.89 1.81 -9.59
N ALA A 540 -25.98 2.32 -10.80
CA ALA A 540 -26.64 1.64 -11.92
C ALA A 540 -25.93 0.33 -12.30
N VAL A 541 -24.58 0.31 -12.28
CA VAL A 541 -23.79 -0.90 -12.52
C VAL A 541 -24.02 -1.93 -11.40
N LEU A 542 -23.95 -1.53 -10.14
CA LEU A 542 -24.20 -2.45 -9.01
C LEU A 542 -25.62 -3.05 -9.07
N ARG A 543 -26.63 -2.22 -9.35
CA ARG A 543 -28.01 -2.69 -9.57
C ARG A 543 -28.12 -3.69 -10.71
N TYR A 544 -27.42 -3.44 -11.83
CA TYR A 544 -27.38 -4.35 -12.98
C TYR A 544 -26.78 -5.70 -12.60
N LEU A 545 -25.60 -5.73 -11.96
CA LEU A 545 -24.95 -6.95 -11.54
C LEU A 545 -25.82 -7.75 -10.57
N LEU A 546 -26.34 -7.13 -9.53
CA LEU A 546 -27.22 -7.78 -8.55
C LEU A 546 -28.48 -8.37 -9.20
N ARG A 547 -29.12 -7.61 -10.11
CA ARG A 547 -30.29 -8.11 -10.85
C ARG A 547 -29.92 -9.35 -11.67
N ARG A 548 -28.80 -9.34 -12.39
CA ARG A 548 -28.35 -10.46 -13.22
C ARG A 548 -28.06 -11.71 -12.37
N LEU A 549 -27.38 -11.52 -11.22
CA LEU A 549 -27.12 -12.62 -10.27
C LEU A 549 -28.44 -13.21 -9.73
N ALA A 550 -29.36 -12.37 -9.30
CA ALA A 550 -30.66 -12.81 -8.79
C ALA A 550 -31.48 -13.56 -9.86
N VAL A 551 -31.55 -13.05 -11.08
CA VAL A 551 -32.27 -13.70 -12.20
C VAL A 551 -31.66 -15.06 -12.52
N LYS A 552 -30.33 -15.17 -12.58
CA LYS A 552 -29.63 -16.46 -12.82
C LYS A 552 -29.94 -17.48 -11.71
N LYS A 553 -29.92 -17.05 -10.45
CA LYS A 553 -30.24 -17.91 -9.29
C LYS A 553 -31.70 -18.38 -9.30
N LEU A 554 -32.63 -17.48 -9.64
CA LEU A 554 -34.09 -17.80 -9.76
C LEU A 554 -34.38 -18.73 -10.94
N ALA A 555 -33.66 -18.66 -12.03
CA ALA A 555 -33.83 -19.56 -13.18
C ALA A 555 -33.57 -21.03 -12.82
N GLY A 556 -32.82 -21.31 -11.74
CA GLY A 556 -32.66 -22.64 -11.15
C GLY A 556 -33.82 -23.07 -10.23
N GLY A 557 -34.87 -22.23 -10.09
CA GLY A 557 -36.06 -22.49 -9.25
C GLY A 557 -36.00 -21.83 -7.87
N LEU A 558 -37.19 -21.59 -7.28
CA LEU A 558 -37.32 -20.97 -5.95
C LEU A 558 -36.53 -21.72 -4.85
N GLY A 559 -36.47 -23.03 -4.92
CA GLY A 559 -35.70 -23.85 -3.96
C GLY A 559 -34.19 -23.67 -4.06
N GLN A 560 -33.64 -23.25 -5.20
CA GLN A 560 -32.25 -22.90 -5.33
C GLN A 560 -31.95 -21.47 -4.84
N PHE A 561 -32.89 -20.56 -4.94
CA PHE A 561 -32.72 -19.18 -4.45
C PHE A 561 -32.57 -19.13 -2.93
N THR A 562 -33.21 -20.03 -2.20
CA THR A 562 -33.14 -20.14 -0.74
C THR A 562 -31.92 -20.95 -0.24
N LYS A 563 -31.20 -21.65 -1.13
CA LYS A 563 -29.96 -22.34 -0.79
C LYS A 563 -28.81 -21.36 -0.65
N GLU A 564 -27.80 -21.78 0.10
CA GLU A 564 -26.56 -21.03 0.26
C GLU A 564 -25.96 -20.67 -1.10
N TRP A 565 -25.46 -19.43 -1.22
CA TRP A 565 -24.87 -18.92 -2.44
C TRP A 565 -23.45 -19.45 -2.59
N ASP A 566 -23.18 -20.14 -3.69
CA ASP A 566 -21.83 -20.59 -4.04
C ASP A 566 -21.01 -19.42 -4.61
N PRO A 567 -19.97 -18.97 -3.91
CA PRO A 567 -19.16 -17.85 -4.37
C PRO A 567 -18.55 -18.05 -5.77
N LYS A 568 -18.14 -19.27 -6.12
CA LYS A 568 -17.48 -19.57 -7.39
C LYS A 568 -18.44 -19.58 -8.57
N ARG A 569 -19.62 -20.16 -8.40
CA ARG A 569 -20.60 -20.34 -9.48
C ARG A 569 -21.59 -19.18 -9.61
N ASP A 570 -22.13 -18.76 -8.48
CA ASP A 570 -23.25 -17.81 -8.50
C ASP A 570 -22.79 -16.38 -8.78
N PHE A 571 -21.54 -16.04 -8.49
CA PHE A 571 -20.97 -14.70 -8.69
C PHE A 571 -20.08 -14.55 -9.94
N ALA A 572 -20.02 -15.57 -10.83
CA ALA A 572 -19.13 -15.58 -11.99
C ALA A 572 -19.19 -14.31 -12.86
N LEU A 573 -20.41 -13.76 -13.12
CA LEU A 573 -20.55 -12.50 -13.87
C LEU A 573 -19.95 -11.30 -13.13
N ALA A 574 -20.13 -11.22 -11.82
CA ALA A 574 -19.56 -10.13 -11.02
C ALA A 574 -18.04 -10.25 -10.94
N MET A 575 -17.51 -11.47 -10.78
CA MET A 575 -16.07 -11.72 -10.80
C MET A 575 -15.44 -11.36 -12.13
N LEU A 576 -16.06 -11.71 -13.26
CA LEU A 576 -15.60 -11.33 -14.61
C LEU A 576 -15.48 -9.81 -14.78
N HIS A 577 -16.37 -9.05 -14.16
CA HIS A 577 -16.38 -7.59 -14.26
C HIS A 577 -15.77 -6.87 -13.05
N ALA A 578 -15.12 -7.61 -12.11
CA ALA A 578 -14.57 -7.03 -10.89
C ALA A 578 -13.59 -5.89 -11.17
N GLU A 579 -12.67 -6.07 -12.11
CA GLU A 579 -11.69 -5.05 -12.47
C GLU A 579 -12.34 -3.81 -13.11
N ARG A 580 -13.32 -4.00 -14.00
CA ARG A 580 -14.07 -2.87 -14.60
C ARG A 580 -14.85 -2.08 -13.56
N LEU A 581 -15.47 -2.78 -12.59
CA LEU A 581 -16.17 -2.14 -11.46
C LEU A 581 -15.18 -1.38 -10.58
N THR A 582 -13.98 -1.92 -10.35
CA THR A 582 -12.92 -1.28 -9.58
C THR A 582 -12.46 0.01 -10.25
N ARG A 583 -12.14 -0.01 -11.53
CA ARG A 583 -11.74 1.18 -12.30
C ARG A 583 -12.83 2.27 -12.27
N LEU A 584 -14.09 1.89 -12.46
CA LEU A 584 -15.22 2.81 -12.33
C LEU A 584 -15.35 3.36 -10.90
N SER A 585 -15.12 2.53 -9.88
CA SER A 585 -15.18 2.94 -8.48
C SER A 585 -14.04 3.87 -8.08
N ILE A 586 -12.85 3.71 -8.69
CA ILE A 586 -11.70 4.60 -8.53
C ILE A 586 -12.04 5.99 -9.04
N ASP A 587 -12.51 6.12 -10.28
CA ASP A 587 -12.88 7.42 -10.84
C ASP A 587 -13.93 8.14 -9.99
N VAL A 588 -14.92 7.40 -9.47
CA VAL A 588 -15.94 7.96 -8.57
C VAL A 588 -15.30 8.42 -7.26
N ALA A 589 -14.47 7.59 -6.63
CA ALA A 589 -13.84 7.90 -5.34
C ALA A 589 -12.88 9.11 -5.45
N VAL A 590 -12.04 9.16 -6.49
CA VAL A 590 -11.16 10.30 -6.76
C VAL A 590 -11.97 11.59 -6.94
N CYS A 591 -13.06 11.54 -7.74
CA CYS A 591 -13.92 12.71 -7.94
C CYS A 591 -14.64 13.13 -6.65
N GLU A 592 -15.02 12.21 -5.77
CA GLU A 592 -15.60 12.50 -4.44
C GLU A 592 -14.59 13.24 -3.56
N VAL A 593 -13.36 12.73 -3.45
CA VAL A 593 -12.28 13.33 -2.65
C VAL A 593 -11.91 14.71 -3.19
N LEU A 594 -11.64 14.83 -4.49
CA LEU A 594 -11.28 16.11 -5.12
C LEU A 594 -12.42 17.15 -5.04
N LEU A 595 -13.70 16.71 -5.10
CA LEU A 595 -14.83 17.62 -4.91
C LEU A 595 -14.86 18.17 -3.48
N ALA A 596 -14.67 17.32 -2.46
CA ALA A 596 -14.58 17.75 -1.07
C ALA A 596 -13.40 18.71 -0.86
N GLN A 597 -12.23 18.38 -1.41
CA GLN A 597 -11.08 19.28 -1.36
C GLN A 597 -11.35 20.63 -2.06
N SER A 598 -11.99 20.62 -3.24
CA SER A 598 -12.27 21.87 -3.97
C SER A 598 -13.28 22.79 -3.29
N GLN A 599 -14.12 22.25 -2.41
CA GLN A 599 -15.05 23.05 -1.59
C GLN A 599 -14.33 23.74 -0.43
N ARG A 600 -13.26 23.13 0.09
CA ARG A 600 -12.44 23.69 1.18
C ARG A 600 -11.29 24.54 0.65
N PHE A 601 -10.71 24.17 -0.50
CA PHE A 601 -9.54 24.78 -1.12
C PHE A 601 -9.83 25.05 -2.60
N PRO A 602 -10.17 26.29 -2.97
CA PRO A 602 -10.58 26.64 -4.34
C PRO A 602 -9.56 26.27 -5.43
N GLU A 603 -8.26 26.28 -5.12
CA GLU A 603 -7.17 25.91 -6.03
C GLU A 603 -7.22 24.43 -6.46
N ARG A 604 -7.85 23.56 -5.66
CA ARG A 604 -8.05 22.13 -6.01
C ARG A 604 -9.13 21.92 -7.07
N ARG A 605 -9.87 22.99 -7.42
CA ARG A 605 -10.92 22.92 -8.44
C ARG A 605 -10.36 22.55 -9.82
N ASP A 606 -9.21 23.08 -10.19
CA ASP A 606 -8.55 22.79 -11.45
C ASP A 606 -8.19 21.29 -11.57
N VAL A 607 -7.67 20.70 -10.49
CA VAL A 607 -7.37 19.25 -10.45
C VAL A 607 -8.64 18.41 -10.67
N LEU A 608 -9.74 18.79 -10.01
CA LEU A 608 -11.03 18.09 -10.18
C LEU A 608 -11.53 18.20 -11.63
N GLU A 609 -11.49 19.38 -12.24
CA GLU A 609 -11.99 19.58 -13.60
C GLU A 609 -11.19 18.79 -14.63
N ARG A 610 -9.85 18.81 -14.55
CA ARG A 610 -8.96 18.01 -15.40
C ARG A 610 -9.21 16.50 -15.25
N HIS A 611 -9.41 16.04 -14.01
CA HIS A 611 -9.72 14.62 -13.77
C HIS A 611 -11.11 14.24 -14.31
N LEU A 612 -12.14 15.07 -14.09
CA LEU A 612 -13.50 14.85 -14.59
C LEU A 612 -13.57 14.76 -16.12
N GLU A 613 -12.80 15.58 -16.85
CA GLU A 613 -12.73 15.53 -18.31
C GLU A 613 -12.38 14.13 -18.83
N ARG A 614 -11.47 13.44 -18.13
CA ARG A 614 -11.01 12.08 -18.47
C ARG A 614 -11.87 10.97 -17.86
N ALA A 615 -12.35 11.17 -16.64
CA ALA A 615 -13.14 10.18 -15.89
C ALA A 615 -14.53 9.97 -16.51
N GLU A 616 -15.20 11.02 -16.99
CA GLU A 616 -16.56 10.90 -17.54
C GLU A 616 -16.66 9.98 -18.77
N PRO A 617 -15.84 10.11 -19.82
CA PRO A 617 -15.85 9.19 -20.95
C PRO A 617 -15.41 7.78 -20.54
N ARG A 618 -14.40 7.63 -19.68
CA ARG A 618 -13.91 6.34 -19.18
C ARG A 618 -15.00 5.59 -18.41
N CYS A 619 -15.70 6.25 -17.50
CA CYS A 619 -16.83 5.66 -16.77
C CYS A 619 -18.01 5.28 -17.67
N ARG A 620 -18.25 6.00 -18.80
CA ARG A 620 -19.27 5.61 -19.79
C ARG A 620 -18.86 4.32 -20.49
N CYS A 621 -17.62 4.23 -20.94
CA CYS A 621 -17.08 3.04 -21.60
C CYS A 621 -17.18 1.81 -20.67
N LEU A 622 -16.67 1.90 -19.44
CA LEU A 622 -16.71 0.81 -18.45
C LEU A 622 -18.15 0.35 -18.15
N HIS A 623 -19.08 1.29 -18.02
CA HIS A 623 -20.51 0.96 -17.83
C HIS A 623 -21.09 0.16 -18.99
N GLU A 624 -20.78 0.55 -20.25
CA GLU A 624 -21.25 -0.16 -21.43
C GLU A 624 -20.58 -1.55 -21.55
N GLU A 625 -19.30 -1.67 -21.28
CA GLU A 625 -18.60 -2.95 -21.29
C GLU A 625 -19.23 -3.94 -20.29
N ILE A 626 -19.46 -3.52 -19.04
CA ILE A 626 -20.07 -4.37 -18.02
C ILE A 626 -21.45 -4.86 -18.45
N ARG A 627 -22.22 -4.05 -19.18
CA ARG A 627 -23.58 -4.41 -19.59
C ARG A 627 -23.66 -5.28 -20.85
N ARG A 628 -22.65 -5.18 -21.72
CA ARG A 628 -22.71 -5.76 -23.08
C ARG A 628 -21.74 -6.92 -23.31
N THR A 629 -20.86 -7.20 -22.36
CA THR A 629 -19.83 -8.25 -22.54
C THR A 629 -19.96 -9.34 -21.47
N GLY A 630 -19.29 -10.46 -21.72
CA GLY A 630 -19.12 -11.54 -20.73
C GLY A 630 -20.03 -12.76 -20.96
N ASP A 631 -21.25 -12.59 -21.41
CA ASP A 631 -22.23 -13.71 -21.52
C ASP A 631 -21.71 -14.85 -22.42
N ARG A 632 -21.06 -14.53 -23.54
CA ARG A 632 -20.49 -15.54 -24.44
C ARG A 632 -19.36 -16.33 -23.78
N LEU A 633 -18.48 -15.65 -23.06
CA LEU A 633 -17.36 -16.29 -22.36
C LEU A 633 -17.86 -17.21 -21.24
N LEU A 634 -18.77 -16.73 -20.40
CA LEU A 634 -19.34 -17.52 -19.31
C LEU A 634 -20.07 -18.76 -19.82
N ALA A 635 -20.84 -18.63 -20.89
CA ALA A 635 -21.51 -19.78 -21.52
C ALA A 635 -20.50 -20.80 -22.10
N ALA A 636 -19.36 -20.36 -22.62
CA ALA A 636 -18.28 -21.26 -23.08
C ALA A 636 -17.61 -21.99 -21.90
N MET A 637 -17.33 -21.30 -20.80
CA MET A 637 -16.75 -21.90 -19.59
C MET A 637 -17.71 -22.93 -18.97
N GLU A 638 -19.01 -22.64 -18.87
CA GLU A 638 -20.03 -23.58 -18.38
C GLU A 638 -20.11 -24.86 -19.23
N LYS A 639 -19.95 -24.74 -20.56
CA LYS A 639 -19.90 -25.91 -21.45
C LYS A 639 -18.64 -26.76 -21.24
N GLN A 640 -17.48 -26.11 -21.05
CA GLN A 640 -16.24 -26.83 -20.78
C GLN A 640 -16.29 -27.59 -19.44
N GLU A 641 -16.79 -26.96 -18.39
CA GLU A 641 -16.99 -27.63 -17.10
C GLU A 641 -17.96 -28.82 -17.21
N ALA A 642 -19.07 -28.66 -17.94
CA ALA A 642 -20.04 -29.74 -18.16
C ALA A 642 -19.47 -30.90 -19.01
N SER A 643 -18.50 -30.65 -19.88
CA SER A 643 -17.83 -31.66 -20.72
C SER A 643 -16.70 -32.41 -19.99
N GLY A 644 -16.36 -32.02 -18.74
CA GLY A 644 -15.26 -32.63 -17.98
C GLY A 644 -13.86 -32.35 -18.53
N GLN A 645 -13.73 -31.46 -19.50
CA GLN A 645 -12.44 -30.98 -19.98
C GLN A 645 -11.88 -29.97 -18.96
N ARG A 646 -10.96 -30.44 -18.11
CA ARG A 646 -10.14 -29.60 -17.21
C ARG A 646 -8.98 -28.97 -17.96
#